data_9668efc8f7f2b707f99b9ba10a6550a4
#
_entry.id   9668efc8f7f2b707f99b9ba10a6550a4
#
_cell.length_a   1.000
_cell.length_b   1.000
_cell.length_c   1.000
_cell.angle_alpha   90.00
_cell.angle_beta   90.00
_cell.angle_gamma   90.00
#
_symmetry.space_group_name_H-M   'P 1'
#
loop_
_entity.id
_entity.type
_entity.pdbx_description
1 polymer ?
#
loop_
_entity_poly.entity_id
_entity_poly.type
_entity_poly.pdbx_seq_one_letter_code
_entity_poly.pdbx_strand_id
1 'polypeptide(L)'
;MRKTILVLSLLSVCMAATAQESQPDSTDVFYKHLDLKEIVVTGLAGDTKMKEMPAPVSVIRPADLAARTGGNIIDAIATEPGVSEITTGGGISKPVIRGMGYNRVVVVSDGIRQEGQQWGDEHGIEIDGAGVHSVEILKGPASLMYGSDALAGILIFHPEPVRAPGEIGGSISTEYQTNNGLLTYSLAADGNLGGWIWNGRFSDKYAHAYRNSANGQVANSGYRQRAASAMLGRNGSWGYSRLRFSYFHLTPGMIEGEGDNFGYKPDLPFQHVRHFKVVSDNTFHLGPGNLKFILGWQQNRRQEFEEAADEPGLDFRLNTLNYDLRWQGTLGEDWKTAFGLAGMAQKSDNLGDEYLIPAYGLFDAGLFATVSKTLGAWTLSGGLRADIRWLHSQPLEDRFQEFSRHFPGISASIGAVRPLGEHLILRANIARGFRAPNLAELGSNGEHEGTFRYEVGNKDLKPEYSLQGDLGLDFTSKYVSVQAAVFASRIDNYIFSARNGQMADEDLPVYAFQCGLAHLGGGELGIDIHPIHQLHLSSAFSCVYAREKGGDYLPLIPAPRLYSEVKWEITHDGHLFNNAFVSLNLDWNMAQNHFYAAGGTETATPSYLLLGASAGTDLVIKGKRRLSLYIIASNLTDQAYMPHLSRLKYIGVYNMGRNVSFKLEIPF
;
A
#
# COMPACT_ATOMS: atom_id res chain seq x y z
N MET A 1 41.15 7.69 -0.72
CA MET A 1 41.30 9.01 -0.03
C MET A 1 40.46 10.15 -0.62
N ARG A 2 40.25 10.30 -1.94
CA ARG A 2 39.42 11.40 -2.48
C ARG A 2 37.90 11.27 -2.23
N LYS A 3 37.35 10.08 -2.04
CA LYS A 3 35.92 9.87 -1.76
C LYS A 3 35.51 10.12 -0.30
N THR A 4 36.46 9.97 0.63
CA THR A 4 36.22 10.22 2.07
C THR A 4 36.22 11.72 2.42
N ILE A 5 36.90 12.53 1.62
CA ILE A 5 36.96 13.98 1.81
C ILE A 5 35.66 14.66 1.36
N LEU A 6 34.93 14.08 0.38
CA LEU A 6 33.68 14.63 -0.10
C LEU A 6 32.52 14.47 0.92
N VAL A 7 32.52 13.38 1.68
CA VAL A 7 31.52 13.14 2.74
C VAL A 7 31.76 14.05 3.96
N LEU A 8 33.01 14.30 4.31
CA LEU A 8 33.35 15.24 5.40
C LEU A 8 33.10 16.71 5.03
N SER A 9 33.26 17.09 3.76
CA SER A 9 32.96 18.46 3.30
C SER A 9 31.46 18.75 3.23
N LEU A 10 30.61 17.75 2.97
CA LEU A 10 29.15 17.90 3.07
C LEU A 10 28.67 18.05 4.52
N LEU A 11 29.29 17.38 5.47
CA LEU A 11 29.01 17.52 6.91
C LEU A 11 29.35 18.91 7.44
N SER A 12 30.40 19.58 6.90
CA SER A 12 30.81 20.92 7.34
C SER A 12 29.90 22.03 6.77
N VAL A 13 29.26 21.85 5.63
CA VAL A 13 28.29 22.80 5.06
C VAL A 13 26.97 22.79 5.83
N CYS A 14 26.53 21.65 6.38
CA CYS A 14 25.31 21.55 7.18
C CYS A 14 25.41 22.22 8.56
N MET A 15 26.62 22.48 9.09
CA MET A 15 26.78 23.16 10.40
C MET A 15 26.61 24.69 10.33
N ALA A 16 26.57 25.30 9.15
CA ALA A 16 26.50 26.74 8.98
C ALA A 16 25.07 27.30 8.72
N ALA A 17 24.05 26.42 8.57
CA ALA A 17 22.68 26.87 8.42
C ALA A 17 22.10 27.27 9.80
N THR A 18 21.97 28.57 10.04
CA THR A 18 21.28 29.12 11.22
C THR A 18 19.77 28.84 11.05
N ALA A 19 19.29 27.80 11.73
CA ALA A 19 17.87 27.52 11.79
C ALA A 19 17.12 28.55 12.63
N GLN A 20 16.05 29.11 12.08
CA GLN A 20 15.10 29.97 12.76
C GLN A 20 14.33 29.16 13.81
N GLU A 21 14.03 29.73 14.96
CA GLU A 21 13.32 29.04 16.05
C GLU A 21 11.93 28.62 15.63
N SER A 22 11.70 27.32 15.49
CA SER A 22 10.37 26.74 15.49
C SER A 22 9.98 26.41 16.94
N GLN A 23 8.73 26.62 17.29
CA GLN A 23 8.19 26.12 18.56
C GLN A 23 8.36 24.59 18.58
N PRO A 24 8.63 23.99 19.74
CA PRO A 24 8.77 22.53 19.81
C PRO A 24 7.44 21.92 19.36
N ASP A 25 7.50 21.17 18.27
CA ASP A 25 6.45 20.27 17.89
C ASP A 25 6.38 19.21 19.00
N SER A 26 5.42 19.41 19.92
CA SER A 26 5.14 18.45 20.98
C SER A 26 4.47 17.23 20.38
N THR A 27 5.17 16.56 19.46
CA THR A 27 4.85 15.21 19.05
C THR A 27 5.22 14.30 20.19
N ASP A 28 4.33 14.23 21.16
CA ASP A 28 4.30 13.20 22.18
C ASP A 28 3.91 11.88 21.50
N VAL A 29 4.86 11.38 20.71
CA VAL A 29 4.69 10.25 19.80
C VAL A 29 4.32 8.99 20.58
N PHE A 30 4.74 8.88 21.83
CA PHE A 30 4.57 7.67 22.64
C PHE A 30 3.27 7.65 23.44
N TYR A 31 2.75 8.78 23.88
CA TYR A 31 1.49 8.85 24.64
C TYR A 31 0.24 8.80 23.75
N LYS A 32 0.35 9.11 22.47
CA LYS A 32 -0.78 9.06 21.52
C LYS A 32 -1.17 7.65 21.04
N HIS A 33 -0.42 6.61 21.38
CA HIS A 33 -0.76 5.24 21.02
C HIS A 33 -2.12 4.78 21.55
N LEU A 34 -2.56 5.33 22.67
CA LEU A 34 -3.80 4.89 23.32
C LEU A 34 -5.00 5.80 23.04
N ASP A 35 -4.83 6.98 22.44
CA ASP A 35 -5.96 7.87 22.20
C ASP A 35 -6.49 7.81 20.76
N LEU A 36 -7.23 6.74 20.47
CA LEU A 36 -8.03 6.60 19.24
C LEU A 36 -9.00 7.77 19.01
N LYS A 37 -9.23 8.62 20.01
CA LYS A 37 -10.17 9.74 19.96
C LYS A 37 -9.68 10.90 19.09
N GLU A 38 -8.37 11.03 18.88
CA GLU A 38 -7.77 12.14 18.14
C GLU A 38 -7.35 11.82 16.70
N ILE A 39 -7.26 10.53 16.33
CA ILE A 39 -6.87 10.15 14.97
C ILE A 39 -8.00 10.51 14.00
N VAL A 40 -7.68 11.36 13.05
CA VAL A 40 -8.58 11.76 11.95
C VAL A 40 -8.23 10.97 10.71
N VAL A 41 -9.23 10.40 10.07
CA VAL A 41 -9.12 9.63 8.82
C VAL A 41 -9.93 10.28 7.73
N THR A 42 -9.47 10.14 6.48
CA THR A 42 -10.08 10.85 5.33
C THR A 42 -11.09 9.99 4.55
N GLY A 43 -11.42 8.81 5.07
CA GLY A 43 -11.99 7.71 4.27
C GLY A 43 -13.48 7.70 3.97
N LEU A 44 -14.41 8.32 4.72
CA LEU A 44 -15.87 8.13 4.50
C LEU A 44 -16.63 9.41 4.15
N ALA A 45 -16.58 10.43 4.96
CA ALA A 45 -17.38 11.65 4.76
C ALA A 45 -16.52 12.92 4.95
N GLY A 46 -15.25 12.86 4.58
CA GLY A 46 -14.26 13.87 4.92
C GLY A 46 -13.54 13.53 6.21
N ASP A 47 -12.89 14.51 6.82
CA ASP A 47 -12.12 14.34 8.05
C ASP A 47 -13.02 13.85 9.20
N THR A 48 -12.93 12.56 9.49
CA THR A 48 -13.76 11.88 10.50
C THR A 48 -12.84 11.27 11.56
N LYS A 49 -13.21 11.41 12.83
CA LYS A 49 -12.43 10.78 13.90
C LYS A 49 -12.54 9.26 13.78
N MET A 50 -11.41 8.57 13.90
CA MET A 50 -11.36 7.10 13.79
C MET A 50 -12.37 6.40 14.71
N LYS A 51 -12.63 6.95 15.92
CA LYS A 51 -13.64 6.43 16.85
C LYS A 51 -15.09 6.49 16.34
N GLU A 52 -15.37 7.32 15.33
CA GLU A 52 -16.71 7.50 14.74
C GLU A 52 -16.90 6.65 13.47
N MET A 53 -15.85 5.94 13.04
CA MET A 53 -15.86 5.09 11.85
C MET A 53 -16.47 3.73 12.16
N PRO A 54 -17.52 3.30 11.44
CA PRO A 54 -18.13 1.98 11.66
C PRO A 54 -17.33 0.85 11.01
N ALA A 55 -16.59 1.14 9.92
CA ALA A 55 -15.70 0.17 9.28
C ALA A 55 -14.34 0.14 9.97
N PRO A 56 -13.65 -1.02 10.03
CA PRO A 56 -12.30 -1.11 10.57
C PRO A 56 -11.30 -0.28 9.76
N VAL A 57 -10.53 0.55 10.45
CA VAL A 57 -9.48 1.39 9.87
C VAL A 57 -8.21 1.23 10.68
N SER A 58 -7.07 1.10 10.01
CA SER A 58 -5.73 1.18 10.61
C SER A 58 -5.01 2.41 10.09
N VAL A 59 -4.23 3.05 10.94
CA VAL A 59 -3.37 4.19 10.56
C VAL A 59 -1.94 3.90 11.01
N ILE A 60 -1.02 3.83 10.05
CA ILE A 60 0.41 3.64 10.30
C ILE A 60 1.04 5.03 10.30
N ARG A 61 1.64 5.39 11.42
CA ARG A 61 2.23 6.71 11.65
C ARG A 61 3.68 6.79 11.18
N PRO A 62 4.23 8.00 11.03
CA PRO A 62 5.62 8.20 10.61
C PRO A 62 6.64 7.47 11.48
N ALA A 63 6.45 7.48 12.80
CA ALA A 63 7.35 6.82 13.74
C ALA A 63 7.34 5.27 13.57
N ASP A 64 6.17 4.70 13.29
CA ASP A 64 6.03 3.26 13.05
C ASP A 64 6.70 2.87 11.73
N LEU A 65 6.54 3.69 10.67
CA LEU A 65 7.23 3.49 9.38
C LEU A 65 8.75 3.62 9.52
N ALA A 66 9.23 4.60 10.30
CA ALA A 66 10.66 4.82 10.52
C ALA A 66 11.32 3.65 11.25
N ALA A 67 10.61 3.01 12.19
CA ALA A 67 11.09 1.87 12.97
C ALA A 67 11.01 0.52 12.22
N ARG A 68 10.45 0.50 11.00
CA ARG A 68 10.33 -0.71 10.17
C ARG A 68 11.33 -0.67 9.02
N THR A 69 11.79 -1.82 8.58
CA THR A 69 12.60 -1.99 7.36
C THR A 69 11.76 -2.69 6.33
N GLY A 70 12.00 -2.37 5.07
CA GLY A 70 11.42 -3.11 3.97
C GLY A 70 12.15 -2.78 2.67
N GLY A 71 12.18 -3.73 1.76
CA GLY A 71 12.63 -3.47 0.39
C GLY A 71 11.73 -2.45 -0.30
N ASN A 72 10.45 -2.48 0.05
CA ASN A 72 9.39 -1.61 -0.46
C ASN A 72 8.41 -1.19 0.67
N ILE A 73 7.48 -0.29 0.36
CA ILE A 73 6.55 0.25 1.36
C ILE A 73 5.49 -0.77 1.82
N ILE A 74 5.13 -1.76 0.98
CA ILE A 74 4.15 -2.80 1.35
C ILE A 74 4.72 -3.72 2.41
N ASP A 75 5.97 -4.10 2.31
CA ASP A 75 6.73 -4.84 3.33
C ASP A 75 6.59 -4.19 4.73
N ALA A 76 6.77 -2.85 4.77
CA ALA A 76 6.66 -2.09 6.01
C ALA A 76 5.24 -2.08 6.60
N ILE A 77 4.19 -2.18 5.79
CA ILE A 77 2.80 -2.14 6.26
C ILE A 77 2.17 -3.53 6.44
N ALA A 78 2.78 -4.58 5.91
CA ALA A 78 2.25 -5.95 5.98
C ALA A 78 2.24 -6.54 7.40
N THR A 79 2.79 -5.86 8.41
CA THR A 79 2.68 -6.22 9.81
C THR A 79 1.34 -5.84 10.46
N GLU A 80 0.52 -5.02 9.78
CA GLU A 80 -0.81 -4.66 10.26
C GLU A 80 -1.77 -5.86 10.21
N PRO A 81 -2.65 -6.06 11.21
CA PRO A 81 -3.64 -7.13 11.19
C PRO A 81 -4.46 -7.13 9.89
N GLY A 82 -4.63 -8.29 9.26
CA GLY A 82 -5.41 -8.44 8.03
C GLY A 82 -4.76 -7.85 6.77
N VAL A 83 -3.52 -7.39 6.85
CA VAL A 83 -2.71 -6.95 5.70
C VAL A 83 -1.60 -7.96 5.45
N SER A 84 -1.41 -8.32 4.21
CA SER A 84 -0.34 -9.22 3.74
C SER A 84 0.20 -8.70 2.42
N GLU A 85 1.20 -9.34 1.86
CA GLU A 85 1.78 -8.99 0.57
C GLU A 85 1.90 -10.20 -0.36
N ILE A 86 1.73 -9.95 -1.65
CA ILE A 86 2.20 -10.84 -2.72
C ILE A 86 3.54 -10.29 -3.16
N THR A 87 4.58 -11.11 -3.15
CA THR A 87 5.94 -10.68 -3.50
C THR A 87 6.55 -11.56 -4.58
N THR A 88 7.30 -10.92 -5.49
CA THR A 88 8.08 -11.54 -6.56
C THR A 88 9.53 -11.04 -6.44
N GLY A 89 10.10 -11.12 -5.24
CA GLY A 89 11.43 -10.60 -4.90
C GLY A 89 11.39 -9.26 -4.17
N GLY A 90 12.57 -8.70 -3.85
CA GLY A 90 12.69 -7.54 -2.96
C GLY A 90 12.17 -6.22 -3.53
N GLY A 91 12.08 -6.08 -4.87
CA GLY A 91 11.65 -4.84 -5.54
C GLY A 91 10.16 -4.83 -5.93
N ILE A 92 9.49 -5.97 -5.93
CA ILE A 92 8.12 -6.11 -6.45
C ILE A 92 7.20 -6.65 -5.35
N SER A 93 6.20 -5.86 -4.97
CA SER A 93 5.22 -6.26 -3.96
C SER A 93 3.86 -5.61 -4.19
N LYS A 94 2.79 -6.32 -3.82
CA LYS A 94 1.40 -5.88 -3.85
C LYS A 94 0.72 -6.09 -2.53
N PRO A 95 -0.19 -5.18 -2.14
CA PRO A 95 -0.99 -5.36 -0.93
C PRO A 95 -2.09 -6.41 -1.12
N VAL A 96 -2.31 -7.16 -0.04
CA VAL A 96 -3.46 -8.04 0.14
C VAL A 96 -4.17 -7.64 1.42
N ILE A 97 -5.45 -7.34 1.34
CA ILE A 97 -6.27 -7.00 2.50
C ILE A 97 -7.32 -8.10 2.67
N ARG A 98 -7.32 -8.75 3.84
CA ARG A 98 -8.28 -9.83 4.18
C ARG A 98 -8.36 -10.94 3.13
N GLY A 99 -7.20 -11.33 2.58
CA GLY A 99 -7.09 -12.39 1.57
C GLY A 99 -7.49 -11.97 0.15
N MET A 100 -7.75 -10.71 -0.10
CA MET A 100 -8.05 -10.17 -1.42
C MET A 100 -6.96 -9.20 -1.88
N GLY A 101 -6.38 -9.43 -3.03
CA GLY A 101 -5.33 -8.62 -3.63
C GLY A 101 -5.68 -8.14 -5.04
N TYR A 102 -4.65 -7.71 -5.79
CA TYR A 102 -4.74 -7.21 -7.17
C TYR A 102 -5.73 -6.04 -7.28
N ASN A 103 -6.56 -6.06 -8.32
CA ASN A 103 -7.55 -5.01 -8.59
C ASN A 103 -8.74 -4.95 -7.60
N ARG A 104 -8.71 -5.72 -6.49
CA ARG A 104 -9.68 -5.61 -5.39
C ARG A 104 -9.21 -4.68 -4.28
N VAL A 105 -7.94 -4.27 -4.31
CA VAL A 105 -7.37 -3.24 -3.41
C VAL A 105 -7.16 -1.97 -4.22
N VAL A 106 -7.78 -0.88 -3.80
CA VAL A 106 -7.53 0.44 -4.38
C VAL A 106 -6.37 1.11 -3.65
N VAL A 107 -5.39 1.54 -4.39
CA VAL A 107 -4.25 2.31 -3.89
C VAL A 107 -4.44 3.78 -4.25
N VAL A 108 -4.30 4.67 -3.27
CA VAL A 108 -4.43 6.13 -3.44
C VAL A 108 -3.12 6.79 -3.05
N SER A 109 -2.58 7.60 -3.94
CA SER A 109 -1.39 8.40 -3.72
C SER A 109 -1.59 9.78 -4.35
N ASP A 110 -1.14 10.83 -3.67
CA ASP A 110 -1.33 12.22 -4.10
C ASP A 110 -2.81 12.62 -4.28
N GLY A 111 -3.73 11.89 -3.66
CA GLY A 111 -5.18 12.14 -3.74
C GLY A 111 -5.90 11.50 -4.93
N ILE A 112 -5.22 10.76 -5.80
CA ILE A 112 -5.79 10.01 -6.93
C ILE A 112 -5.49 8.52 -6.82
N ARG A 113 -6.28 7.69 -7.51
CA ARG A 113 -5.98 6.26 -7.66
C ARG A 113 -4.66 6.09 -8.41
N GLN A 114 -3.81 5.24 -7.88
CA GLN A 114 -2.55 4.81 -8.51
C GLN A 114 -2.86 3.69 -9.50
N GLU A 115 -2.71 3.96 -10.78
CA GLU A 115 -2.99 3.00 -11.85
C GLU A 115 -1.69 2.49 -12.46
N GLY A 116 -1.17 1.36 -11.92
CA GLY A 116 0.12 0.76 -12.26
C GLY A 116 0.00 -0.62 -12.88
N GLN A 117 -1.10 -0.93 -13.57
CA GLN A 117 -1.31 -2.23 -14.22
C GLN A 117 -1.19 -3.42 -13.23
N GLN A 118 -1.82 -3.32 -12.07
CA GLN A 118 -1.67 -4.25 -10.93
C GLN A 118 -2.29 -5.64 -11.16
N TRP A 119 -2.71 -5.99 -12.38
CA TRP A 119 -3.30 -7.26 -12.74
C TRP A 119 -2.28 -8.40 -12.85
N GLY A 120 -1.04 -8.13 -13.28
CA GLY A 120 0.01 -9.16 -13.40
C GLY A 120 0.66 -9.52 -12.06
N ASP A 121 1.17 -10.71 -11.90
CA ASP A 121 1.82 -11.19 -10.67
C ASP A 121 3.12 -10.41 -10.38
N GLU A 122 3.87 -10.05 -11.41
CA GLU A 122 5.14 -9.32 -11.40
C GLU A 122 4.96 -7.80 -11.34
N HIS A 123 3.71 -7.33 -11.29
CA HIS A 123 3.42 -5.90 -11.28
C HIS A 123 3.21 -5.40 -9.86
N GLY A 124 4.22 -4.79 -9.25
CA GLY A 124 4.14 -4.14 -7.93
C GLY A 124 3.41 -2.80 -7.97
N ILE A 125 3.30 -2.16 -6.80
CA ILE A 125 2.86 -0.76 -6.73
C ILE A 125 4.06 0.17 -6.91
N GLU A 126 3.89 1.26 -7.65
CA GLU A 126 4.93 2.25 -7.93
C GLU A 126 4.84 3.44 -6.96
N ILE A 127 5.24 3.21 -5.70
CA ILE A 127 5.24 4.24 -4.65
C ILE A 127 6.61 4.30 -3.98
N ASP A 128 7.17 5.51 -3.93
CA ASP A 128 8.40 5.77 -3.17
C ASP A 128 8.11 5.89 -1.67
N GLY A 129 8.53 4.89 -0.89
CA GLY A 129 8.36 4.88 0.56
C GLY A 129 9.02 6.07 1.27
N ALA A 130 10.10 6.65 0.71
CA ALA A 130 10.74 7.84 1.28
C ALA A 130 9.83 9.08 1.22
N GLY A 131 8.84 9.11 0.33
CA GLY A 131 7.87 10.19 0.18
C GLY A 131 6.60 10.01 1.03
N VAL A 132 6.46 8.89 1.74
CA VAL A 132 5.25 8.56 2.51
C VAL A 132 5.43 8.96 3.97
N HIS A 133 4.54 9.83 4.45
CA HIS A 133 4.49 10.24 5.85
C HIS A 133 3.67 9.27 6.71
N SER A 134 2.48 8.89 6.23
CA SER A 134 1.59 7.95 6.93
C SER A 134 0.75 7.15 5.93
N VAL A 135 0.18 6.04 6.40
CA VAL A 135 -0.68 5.19 5.58
C VAL A 135 -1.99 4.94 6.30
N GLU A 136 -3.11 5.22 5.65
CA GLU A 136 -4.45 4.80 6.09
C GLU A 136 -4.84 3.53 5.36
N ILE A 137 -5.41 2.57 6.10
CA ILE A 137 -5.89 1.29 5.57
C ILE A 137 -7.36 1.15 5.95
N LEU A 138 -8.24 1.34 4.98
CA LEU A 138 -9.68 1.12 5.13
C LEU A 138 -10.00 -0.29 4.65
N LYS A 139 -10.55 -1.13 5.51
CA LYS A 139 -10.78 -2.55 5.22
C LYS A 139 -12.24 -2.79 4.82
N GLY A 140 -12.43 -3.54 3.73
CA GLY A 140 -13.75 -3.87 3.17
C GLY A 140 -14.35 -2.80 2.26
N PRO A 141 -15.53 -3.05 1.68
CA PRO A 141 -16.11 -2.25 0.60
C PRO A 141 -16.84 -0.97 1.09
N ALA A 142 -16.60 -0.52 2.32
CA ALA A 142 -17.31 0.61 2.92
C ALA A 142 -16.90 1.98 2.34
N SER A 143 -15.79 2.06 1.60
CA SER A 143 -15.25 3.32 1.12
C SER A 143 -15.82 3.72 -0.24
N LEU A 144 -16.94 4.41 -0.21
CA LEU A 144 -17.71 4.80 -1.40
C LEU A 144 -17.10 5.98 -2.18
N MET A 145 -16.24 6.80 -1.56
CA MET A 145 -15.70 8.01 -2.19
C MET A 145 -14.60 7.72 -3.24
N TYR A 146 -13.89 6.61 -3.12
CA TYR A 146 -12.71 6.33 -3.94
C TYR A 146 -12.98 5.47 -5.18
N GLY A 147 -14.23 5.20 -5.49
CA GLY A 147 -14.64 4.51 -6.71
C GLY A 147 -15.03 3.05 -6.50
N SER A 148 -15.33 2.41 -7.62
CA SER A 148 -15.49 0.97 -7.73
C SER A 148 -14.16 0.24 -7.47
N ASP A 149 -14.20 -1.09 -7.40
CA ASP A 149 -13.06 -2.00 -7.28
C ASP A 149 -12.49 -2.15 -5.85
N ALA A 150 -12.83 -1.31 -4.89
CA ALA A 150 -12.40 -1.42 -3.49
C ALA A 150 -13.13 -2.53 -2.71
N LEU A 151 -13.17 -3.77 -3.21
CA LEU A 151 -13.84 -4.88 -2.51
C LEU A 151 -13.09 -5.30 -1.25
N ALA A 152 -11.77 -5.31 -1.31
CA ALA A 152 -10.89 -5.63 -0.18
C ALA A 152 -10.70 -4.44 0.75
N GLY A 153 -10.64 -3.25 0.16
CA GLY A 153 -10.37 -2.01 0.88
C GLY A 153 -9.48 -1.05 0.11
N ILE A 154 -9.01 -0.04 0.82
CA ILE A 154 -8.23 1.05 0.25
C ILE A 154 -6.98 1.29 1.09
N LEU A 155 -5.85 1.52 0.42
CA LEU A 155 -4.61 2.05 0.97
C LEU A 155 -4.44 3.51 0.54
N ILE A 156 -4.34 4.42 1.49
CA ILE A 156 -4.11 5.84 1.22
C ILE A 156 -2.74 6.22 1.75
N PHE A 157 -1.85 6.60 0.84
CA PHE A 157 -0.51 7.07 1.16
C PHE A 157 -0.51 8.59 1.25
N HIS A 158 -0.25 9.11 2.45
CA HIS A 158 -0.20 10.54 2.72
C HIS A 158 1.23 11.06 2.57
N PRO A 159 1.44 12.16 1.82
CA PRO A 159 2.72 12.86 1.79
C PRO A 159 2.95 13.64 3.10
N GLU A 160 4.17 14.14 3.29
CA GLU A 160 4.49 15.05 4.38
C GLU A 160 3.48 16.22 4.49
N PRO A 161 3.04 16.55 5.72
CA PRO A 161 2.15 17.68 5.96
C PRO A 161 2.85 18.99 5.59
N VAL A 162 2.03 20.00 5.27
CA VAL A 162 2.53 21.35 4.99
C VAL A 162 3.05 21.98 6.26
N ARG A 163 4.25 22.60 6.20
CA ARG A 163 4.83 23.33 7.35
C ARG A 163 3.95 24.48 7.82
N ALA A 164 4.18 24.89 9.07
CA ALA A 164 3.55 26.07 9.62
C ALA A 164 3.94 27.34 8.83
N PRO A 165 3.08 28.36 8.79
CA PRO A 165 3.39 29.61 8.10
C PRO A 165 4.68 30.26 8.60
N GLY A 166 5.56 30.62 7.68
CA GLY A 166 6.87 31.24 7.96
C GLY A 166 8.03 30.24 8.09
N GLU A 167 7.78 28.94 8.00
CA GLU A 167 8.80 27.91 8.16
C GLU A 167 9.35 27.40 6.83
N ILE A 168 10.65 27.09 6.85
CA ILE A 168 11.37 26.34 5.81
C ILE A 168 12.19 25.26 6.52
N GLY A 169 12.35 24.12 5.87
CA GLY A 169 13.19 23.05 6.37
C GLY A 169 13.36 21.93 5.35
N GLY A 170 13.93 20.84 5.81
CA GLY A 170 14.15 19.68 4.98
C GLY A 170 14.77 18.55 5.77
N SER A 171 15.11 17.47 5.07
CA SER A 171 15.82 16.34 5.65
C SER A 171 16.73 15.65 4.64
N ILE A 172 17.80 15.09 5.13
CA ILE A 172 18.61 14.10 4.42
C ILE A 172 18.44 12.78 5.15
N SER A 173 18.07 11.73 4.44
CA SER A 173 17.97 10.38 5.01
C SER A 173 18.79 9.38 4.22
N THR A 174 19.31 8.37 4.92
CA THR A 174 20.02 7.25 4.30
C THR A 174 19.71 5.96 5.07
N GLU A 175 19.67 4.85 4.34
CA GLU A 175 19.55 3.50 4.90
C GLU A 175 20.53 2.57 4.22
N TYR A 176 21.21 1.73 4.99
CA TYR A 176 22.04 0.64 4.50
C TYR A 176 21.58 -0.69 5.11
N GLN A 177 21.48 -1.74 4.27
CA GLN A 177 21.11 -3.09 4.69
C GLN A 177 22.22 -4.08 4.40
N THR A 178 22.49 -4.98 5.34
CA THR A 178 23.64 -5.89 5.26
C THR A 178 23.42 -7.13 4.41
N ASN A 179 22.19 -7.56 4.22
CA ASN A 179 21.90 -8.80 3.48
C ASN A 179 22.15 -8.65 1.99
N ASN A 180 21.56 -7.64 1.38
CA ASN A 180 21.64 -7.38 -0.07
C ASN A 180 22.40 -6.09 -0.40
N GLY A 181 23.11 -5.49 0.56
CA GLY A 181 23.83 -4.24 0.35
C GLY A 181 22.94 -3.09 -0.11
N LEU A 182 21.64 -3.14 0.21
CA LEU A 182 20.71 -2.05 -0.13
C LEU A 182 21.26 -0.74 0.43
N LEU A 183 21.32 0.27 -0.44
CA LEU A 183 21.60 1.65 -0.05
C LEU A 183 20.50 2.56 -0.57
N THR A 184 19.86 3.27 0.33
CA THR A 184 18.90 4.32 0.01
C THR A 184 19.45 5.66 0.47
N TYR A 185 19.28 6.70 -0.32
CA TYR A 185 19.46 8.09 0.12
C TYR A 185 18.34 8.96 -0.43
N SER A 186 17.89 9.90 0.40
CA SER A 186 16.82 10.82 0.05
C SER A 186 17.17 12.22 0.54
N LEU A 187 16.83 13.22 -0.26
CA LEU A 187 16.91 14.64 0.07
C LEU A 187 15.51 15.23 -0.09
N ALA A 188 15.03 15.91 0.95
CA ALA A 188 13.77 16.62 0.93
C ALA A 188 13.96 18.06 1.42
N ALA A 189 13.21 18.99 0.82
CA ALA A 189 13.12 20.37 1.28
C ALA A 189 11.68 20.86 1.08
N ASP A 190 11.20 21.68 2.01
CA ASP A 190 9.83 22.16 2.00
C ASP A 190 9.70 23.50 2.71
N GLY A 191 8.65 24.26 2.41
CA GLY A 191 8.43 25.56 3.03
C GLY A 191 7.02 26.10 2.85
N ASN A 192 6.70 27.11 3.72
CA ASN A 192 5.43 27.83 3.69
C ASN A 192 5.69 29.31 4.01
N LEU A 193 5.82 30.12 2.96
CA LEU A 193 6.13 31.55 3.06
C LEU A 193 5.06 32.40 2.41
N GLY A 194 4.43 33.30 3.15
CA GLY A 194 3.44 34.24 2.63
C GLY A 194 2.23 33.56 1.99
N GLY A 195 1.86 32.36 2.46
CA GLY A 195 0.79 31.55 1.90
C GLY A 195 1.20 30.71 0.68
N TRP A 196 2.42 30.84 0.19
CA TRP A 196 3.00 29.94 -0.80
C TRP A 196 3.60 28.73 -0.09
N ILE A 197 3.20 27.56 -0.53
CA ILE A 197 3.68 26.26 -0.03
C ILE A 197 4.39 25.54 -1.14
N TRP A 198 5.50 24.90 -0.81
CA TRP A 198 6.28 24.13 -1.75
C TRP A 198 6.97 22.96 -1.04
N ASN A 199 7.20 21.89 -1.75
CA ASN A 199 8.13 20.83 -1.35
C ASN A 199 8.83 20.25 -2.59
N GLY A 200 9.96 19.63 -2.35
CA GLY A 200 10.70 18.85 -3.33
C GLY A 200 11.40 17.70 -2.63
N ARG A 201 11.42 16.53 -3.26
CA ARG A 201 12.12 15.33 -2.79
C ARG A 201 12.78 14.63 -3.96
N PHE A 202 13.93 14.08 -3.71
CA PHE A 202 14.62 13.11 -4.57
C PHE A 202 15.08 11.93 -3.74
N SER A 203 14.92 10.71 -4.26
CA SER A 203 15.45 9.48 -3.66
C SER A 203 16.09 8.58 -4.70
N ASP A 204 17.14 7.86 -4.33
CA ASP A 204 17.74 6.78 -5.10
C ASP A 204 17.98 5.60 -4.16
N LYS A 205 17.57 4.43 -4.56
CA LYS A 205 17.69 3.16 -3.84
C LYS A 205 18.24 2.11 -4.79
N TYR A 206 19.24 1.36 -4.36
CA TYR A 206 19.69 0.20 -5.09
C TYR A 206 20.05 -0.95 -4.15
N ALA A 207 19.78 -2.15 -4.57
CA ALA A 207 20.05 -3.38 -3.83
C ALA A 207 20.71 -4.40 -4.74
N HIS A 208 21.74 -5.07 -4.25
CA HIS A 208 22.33 -6.25 -4.86
C HIS A 208 21.43 -7.48 -4.64
N ALA A 209 21.81 -8.60 -5.20
CA ALA A 209 21.12 -9.85 -4.96
C ALA A 209 21.08 -10.18 -3.46
N TYR A 210 19.90 -10.53 -2.96
CA TYR A 210 19.74 -10.95 -1.59
C TYR A 210 20.23 -12.39 -1.38
N ARG A 211 20.46 -12.76 -0.13
CA ARG A 211 20.88 -14.11 0.26
C ARG A 211 19.98 -14.69 1.35
N ASN A 212 19.90 -16.01 1.37
CA ASN A 212 19.29 -16.80 2.42
C ASN A 212 20.07 -18.08 2.68
N SER A 213 19.76 -18.78 3.78
CA SER A 213 20.50 -19.98 4.19
C SER A 213 20.22 -21.22 3.34
N ALA A 214 19.17 -21.22 2.51
CA ALA A 214 18.81 -22.37 1.67
C ALA A 214 19.39 -22.27 0.25
N ASN A 215 19.21 -21.13 -0.42
CA ASN A 215 19.66 -20.93 -1.82
C ASN A 215 21.04 -20.24 -1.92
N GLY A 216 21.58 -19.70 -0.81
CA GLY A 216 22.74 -18.80 -0.90
C GLY A 216 22.33 -17.42 -1.43
N GLN A 217 23.10 -16.86 -2.36
CA GLN A 217 22.70 -15.65 -3.10
C GLN A 217 21.70 -16.01 -4.20
N VAL A 218 20.63 -15.23 -4.28
CA VAL A 218 19.57 -15.42 -5.29
C VAL A 218 19.89 -14.55 -6.50
N ALA A 219 20.28 -15.20 -7.59
CA ALA A 219 20.66 -14.51 -8.82
C ALA A 219 19.52 -13.62 -9.33
N ASN A 220 19.87 -12.52 -9.99
CA ASN A 220 18.99 -11.54 -10.62
C ASN A 220 17.94 -10.93 -9.68
N SER A 221 18.11 -11.01 -8.35
CA SER A 221 17.22 -10.40 -7.37
C SER A 221 17.58 -8.95 -7.03
N GLY A 222 18.59 -8.40 -7.68
CA GLY A 222 18.99 -7.00 -7.54
C GLY A 222 18.02 -6.04 -8.21
N TYR A 223 18.00 -4.79 -7.76
CA TYR A 223 17.15 -3.76 -8.34
C TYR A 223 17.67 -2.35 -8.09
N ARG A 224 17.18 -1.40 -8.87
CA ARG A 224 17.36 0.03 -8.63
C ARG A 224 16.03 0.77 -8.75
N GLN A 225 15.75 1.66 -7.79
CA GLN A 225 14.61 2.56 -7.77
C GLN A 225 15.09 4.00 -7.66
N ARG A 226 14.50 4.89 -8.46
CA ARG A 226 14.67 6.34 -8.36
C ARG A 226 13.32 7.01 -8.33
N ALA A 227 13.17 8.02 -7.48
CA ALA A 227 11.95 8.79 -7.45
C ALA A 227 12.26 10.28 -7.22
N ALA A 228 11.39 11.11 -7.77
CA ALA A 228 11.41 12.54 -7.55
C ALA A 228 9.98 13.05 -7.42
N SER A 229 9.76 14.00 -6.51
CA SER A 229 8.47 14.68 -6.38
C SER A 229 8.66 16.15 -6.11
N ALA A 230 7.70 16.96 -6.55
CA ALA A 230 7.63 18.39 -6.26
C ALA A 230 6.18 18.82 -6.09
N MET A 231 5.93 19.79 -5.23
CA MET A 231 4.64 20.43 -5.07
C MET A 231 4.83 21.95 -4.97
N LEU A 232 3.97 22.67 -5.65
CA LEU A 232 3.80 24.11 -5.47
C LEU A 232 2.32 24.40 -5.24
N GLY A 233 2.03 25.25 -4.27
CA GLY A 233 0.66 25.59 -3.96
C GLY A 233 0.50 26.90 -3.23
N ARG A 234 -0.75 27.29 -3.01
CA ARG A 234 -1.13 28.47 -2.25
C ARG A 234 -2.24 28.14 -1.28
N ASN A 235 -2.05 28.53 -0.03
CA ASN A 235 -3.06 28.49 1.01
C ASN A 235 -3.58 29.93 1.25
N GLY A 236 -4.87 30.06 1.55
CA GLY A 236 -5.52 31.31 1.88
C GLY A 236 -6.81 31.10 2.64
N SER A 237 -7.52 32.17 2.99
CA SER A 237 -8.84 32.10 3.64
C SER A 237 -9.92 31.44 2.77
N TRP A 238 -9.70 31.37 1.48
CA TRP A 238 -10.58 30.74 0.50
C TRP A 238 -10.42 29.21 0.41
N GLY A 239 -9.32 28.67 0.99
CA GLY A 239 -8.95 27.27 0.90
C GLY A 239 -7.50 27.10 0.43
N TYR A 240 -7.25 26.09 -0.42
CA TYR A 240 -5.94 25.87 -1.03
C TYR A 240 -6.03 25.41 -2.49
N SER A 241 -4.95 25.64 -3.22
CA SER A 241 -4.70 25.05 -4.54
C SER A 241 -3.26 24.55 -4.59
N ARG A 242 -3.06 23.32 -5.02
CA ARG A 242 -1.76 22.62 -5.06
C ARG A 242 -1.58 21.92 -6.40
N LEU A 243 -0.42 22.07 -6.98
CA LEU A 243 0.01 21.31 -8.14
C LEU A 243 1.18 20.40 -7.71
N ARG A 244 1.02 19.09 -7.92
CA ARG A 244 2.00 18.07 -7.58
C ARG A 244 2.54 17.41 -8.83
N PHE A 245 3.84 17.10 -8.81
CA PHE A 245 4.53 16.31 -9.81
C PHE A 245 5.21 15.15 -9.10
N SER A 246 5.11 13.95 -9.64
CA SER A 246 5.88 12.82 -9.16
C SER A 246 6.36 11.95 -10.31
N TYR A 247 7.55 11.43 -10.15
CA TYR A 247 8.20 10.48 -11.06
C TYR A 247 8.75 9.32 -10.24
N PHE A 248 8.50 8.12 -10.70
CA PHE A 248 9.01 6.88 -10.14
C PHE A 248 9.61 6.04 -11.26
N HIS A 249 10.77 5.45 -11.02
CA HIS A 249 11.43 4.54 -11.93
C HIS A 249 12.01 3.36 -11.14
N LEU A 250 11.63 2.16 -11.51
CA LEU A 250 12.12 0.91 -10.93
C LEU A 250 12.66 0.01 -12.05
N THR A 251 13.83 -0.58 -11.80
CA THR A 251 14.44 -1.59 -12.67
C THR A 251 14.74 -2.82 -11.79
N PRO A 252 13.83 -3.77 -11.64
CA PRO A 252 14.04 -5.01 -10.94
C PRO A 252 14.50 -6.10 -11.91
N GLY A 253 15.34 -7.01 -11.45
CA GLY A 253 15.54 -8.29 -12.13
C GLY A 253 14.33 -9.21 -11.87
N MET A 254 14.06 -10.09 -12.81
CA MET A 254 13.11 -11.18 -12.67
C MET A 254 13.86 -12.44 -12.25
N ILE A 255 13.34 -13.12 -11.24
CA ILE A 255 14.04 -14.25 -10.58
C ILE A 255 13.53 -15.55 -11.17
N GLU A 256 14.39 -16.28 -11.83
CA GLU A 256 14.10 -17.60 -12.41
C GLU A 256 14.67 -18.78 -11.60
N GLY A 257 15.41 -18.48 -10.52
CA GLY A 257 16.00 -19.47 -9.62
C GLY A 257 17.40 -19.91 -10.00
N GLU A 258 17.86 -19.60 -11.20
CA GLU A 258 19.20 -19.91 -11.74
C GLU A 258 19.93 -18.62 -12.17
N GLY A 259 21.22 -18.69 -12.44
CA GLY A 259 22.04 -17.57 -12.91
C GLY A 259 23.19 -17.19 -11.99
N ASP A 260 23.99 -16.21 -12.41
CA ASP A 260 25.21 -15.75 -11.74
C ASP A 260 25.30 -14.22 -11.55
N ASN A 261 24.23 -13.50 -11.88
CA ASN A 261 24.16 -12.06 -11.62
C ASN A 261 23.75 -11.77 -10.18
N PHE A 262 24.71 -11.29 -9.40
CA PHE A 262 24.51 -10.89 -8.00
C PHE A 262 24.62 -9.38 -7.79
N GLY A 263 24.70 -8.60 -8.87
CA GLY A 263 24.80 -7.14 -8.85
C GLY A 263 23.46 -6.43 -8.57
N TYR A 264 23.51 -5.11 -8.53
CA TYR A 264 22.30 -4.26 -8.44
C TYR A 264 21.74 -3.88 -9.81
N LYS A 265 22.49 -4.13 -10.90
CA LYS A 265 21.99 -4.03 -12.26
C LYS A 265 21.49 -5.40 -12.64
N PRO A 266 20.21 -5.55 -12.94
CA PRO A 266 19.72 -6.84 -13.37
C PRO A 266 20.24 -7.20 -14.76
N ASP A 267 20.35 -8.51 -15.00
CA ASP A 267 20.48 -9.10 -16.33
C ASP A 267 19.10 -9.58 -16.81
N LEU A 268 19.03 -10.12 -18.01
CA LEU A 268 17.82 -10.73 -18.54
C LEU A 268 17.38 -11.94 -17.70
N PRO A 269 16.09 -12.08 -17.42
CA PRO A 269 15.03 -11.12 -17.71
C PRO A 269 14.92 -10.01 -16.64
N PHE A 270 14.50 -8.83 -17.06
CA PHE A 270 14.28 -7.69 -16.14
C PHE A 270 13.18 -6.76 -16.65
N GLN A 271 12.71 -5.83 -15.78
CA GLN A 271 11.70 -4.84 -16.12
C GLN A 271 12.26 -3.41 -16.03
N HIS A 272 11.70 -2.50 -16.88
CA HIS A 272 11.75 -1.05 -16.68
C HIS A 272 10.34 -0.53 -16.41
N VAL A 273 10.09 -0.08 -15.18
CA VAL A 273 8.80 0.49 -14.78
C VAL A 273 8.97 1.99 -14.54
N ARG A 274 8.23 2.81 -15.28
CA ARG A 274 8.22 4.28 -15.14
C ARG A 274 6.82 4.76 -14.88
N HIS A 275 6.65 5.57 -13.86
CA HIS A 275 5.38 6.16 -13.52
C HIS A 275 5.53 7.67 -13.31
N PHE A 276 4.83 8.46 -14.09
CA PHE A 276 4.79 9.91 -14.00
C PHE A 276 3.39 10.38 -13.66
N LYS A 277 3.27 11.37 -12.75
CA LYS A 277 1.99 11.97 -12.36
C LYS A 277 2.07 13.48 -12.30
N VAL A 278 0.96 14.12 -12.69
CA VAL A 278 0.68 15.54 -12.45
C VAL A 278 -0.72 15.64 -11.85
N VAL A 279 -0.82 16.21 -10.66
CA VAL A 279 -2.09 16.31 -9.92
C VAL A 279 -2.35 17.73 -9.47
N SER A 280 -3.51 18.27 -9.84
CA SER A 280 -4.07 19.50 -9.29
C SER A 280 -5.07 19.16 -8.20
N ASP A 281 -4.78 19.51 -6.93
CA ASP A 281 -5.60 19.28 -5.75
C ASP A 281 -6.04 20.62 -5.17
N ASN A 282 -7.34 20.89 -5.23
CA ASN A 282 -7.90 22.17 -4.85
C ASN A 282 -9.04 21.97 -3.85
N THR A 283 -9.09 22.83 -2.83
CA THR A 283 -10.17 22.88 -1.87
C THR A 283 -10.60 24.32 -1.67
N PHE A 284 -11.91 24.57 -1.80
CA PHE A 284 -12.51 25.89 -1.64
C PHE A 284 -13.50 25.84 -0.47
N HIS A 285 -13.36 26.77 0.48
CA HIS A 285 -14.33 26.91 1.58
C HIS A 285 -15.62 27.52 1.03
N LEU A 286 -16.73 26.76 1.11
CA LEU A 286 -18.05 27.18 0.63
C LEU A 286 -19.10 26.97 1.72
N GLY A 287 -19.42 28.05 2.42
CA GLY A 287 -20.43 28.04 3.49
C GLY A 287 -20.06 27.03 4.61
N PRO A 288 -20.95 26.07 4.95
CA PRO A 288 -20.71 25.12 6.02
C PRO A 288 -19.81 23.94 5.63
N GLY A 289 -19.17 24.01 4.48
CA GLY A 289 -18.33 22.91 3.96
C GLY A 289 -17.27 23.36 2.98
N ASN A 290 -16.69 22.36 2.34
CA ASN A 290 -15.62 22.51 1.39
C ASN A 290 -16.00 21.87 0.04
N LEU A 291 -15.75 22.59 -1.05
CA LEU A 291 -15.74 22.01 -2.39
C LEU A 291 -14.31 21.57 -2.70
N LYS A 292 -14.13 20.28 -2.91
CA LYS A 292 -12.84 19.71 -3.33
C LYS A 292 -12.90 19.35 -4.80
N PHE A 293 -11.86 19.73 -5.54
CA PHE A 293 -11.69 19.40 -6.94
C PHE A 293 -10.28 18.87 -7.18
N ILE A 294 -10.18 17.63 -7.63
CA ILE A 294 -8.93 16.98 -7.99
C ILE A 294 -8.98 16.58 -9.46
N LEU A 295 -7.92 16.93 -10.19
CA LEU A 295 -7.69 16.47 -11.55
C LEU A 295 -6.25 15.97 -11.62
N GLY A 296 -6.07 14.72 -12.03
CA GLY A 296 -4.76 14.09 -12.11
C GLY A 296 -4.56 13.37 -13.43
N TRP A 297 -3.43 13.59 -14.07
CA TRP A 297 -2.98 12.77 -15.18
C TRP A 297 -1.78 11.96 -14.75
N GLN A 298 -1.77 10.68 -15.13
CA GLN A 298 -0.66 9.78 -14.88
C GLN A 298 -0.37 8.91 -16.11
N GLN A 299 0.90 8.60 -16.29
CA GLN A 299 1.37 7.65 -17.29
C GLN A 299 2.21 6.59 -16.61
N ASN A 300 1.79 5.33 -16.73
CA ASN A 300 2.59 4.17 -16.39
C ASN A 300 3.12 3.55 -17.68
N ARG A 301 4.43 3.34 -17.77
CA ARG A 301 5.06 2.55 -18.80
C ARG A 301 5.80 1.40 -18.18
N ARG A 302 5.46 0.19 -18.59
CA ARG A 302 6.10 -1.05 -18.17
C ARG A 302 6.67 -1.73 -19.38
N GLN A 303 7.95 -2.05 -19.29
CA GLN A 303 8.70 -2.76 -20.31
C GLN A 303 9.33 -3.99 -19.67
N GLU A 304 9.22 -5.14 -20.34
CA GLU A 304 9.81 -6.41 -19.93
C GLU A 304 10.80 -6.85 -20.99
N PHE A 305 12.02 -7.19 -20.57
CA PHE A 305 13.16 -7.51 -21.40
C PHE A 305 13.59 -8.94 -21.09
N GLU A 306 13.58 -9.80 -22.08
CA GLU A 306 13.81 -11.23 -21.91
C GLU A 306 14.92 -11.76 -22.82
N GLU A 307 14.83 -11.53 -24.11
CA GLU A 307 15.80 -11.99 -25.09
C GLU A 307 16.92 -10.96 -25.33
N ALA A 308 16.60 -9.67 -25.30
CA ALA A 308 17.52 -8.59 -25.60
C ALA A 308 17.39 -7.43 -24.61
N ALA A 309 18.50 -6.87 -24.15
CA ALA A 309 18.51 -5.78 -23.17
C ALA A 309 18.11 -4.40 -23.73
N ASP A 310 18.01 -4.25 -25.03
CA ASP A 310 17.67 -3.02 -25.74
C ASP A 310 16.31 -3.07 -26.46
N GLU A 311 15.66 -4.24 -26.52
CA GLU A 311 14.38 -4.45 -27.19
C GLU A 311 13.42 -5.18 -26.23
N PRO A 312 12.37 -4.49 -25.73
CA PRO A 312 11.41 -5.12 -24.82
C PRO A 312 10.43 -5.99 -25.59
N GLY A 313 10.23 -7.24 -25.16
CA GLY A 313 9.16 -8.10 -25.62
C GLY A 313 7.80 -7.47 -25.30
N LEU A 314 7.52 -7.22 -24.02
CA LEU A 314 6.32 -6.51 -23.58
C LEU A 314 6.61 -5.03 -23.33
N ASP A 315 5.82 -4.11 -23.91
CA ASP A 315 5.88 -2.66 -23.66
C ASP A 315 4.47 -2.08 -23.56
N PHE A 316 3.99 -1.90 -22.35
CA PHE A 316 2.69 -1.31 -22.06
C PHE A 316 2.81 0.16 -21.67
N ARG A 317 2.03 1.02 -22.34
CA ARG A 317 1.90 2.43 -21.99
C ARG A 317 0.45 2.76 -21.63
N LEU A 318 0.20 2.87 -20.33
CA LEU A 318 -1.11 3.24 -19.77
C LEU A 318 -1.13 4.73 -19.41
N ASN A 319 -2.05 5.47 -20.03
CA ASN A 319 -2.36 6.86 -19.68
C ASN A 319 -3.69 6.89 -18.95
N THR A 320 -3.75 7.57 -17.80
CA THR A 320 -4.97 7.70 -17.00
C THR A 320 -5.20 9.14 -16.62
N LEU A 321 -6.40 9.65 -16.87
CA LEU A 321 -6.92 10.92 -16.36
C LEU A 321 -7.91 10.61 -15.23
N ASN A 322 -7.59 11.02 -14.01
CA ASN A 322 -8.47 10.90 -12.85
C ASN A 322 -9.17 12.24 -12.59
N TYR A 323 -10.44 12.21 -12.20
CA TYR A 323 -11.20 13.38 -11.78
C TYR A 323 -12.05 13.08 -10.55
N ASP A 324 -12.15 14.06 -9.64
CA ASP A 324 -12.95 14.02 -8.43
C ASP A 324 -13.46 15.43 -8.13
N LEU A 325 -14.75 15.58 -8.08
CA LEU A 325 -15.43 16.80 -7.66
C LEU A 325 -16.40 16.46 -6.54
N ARG A 326 -16.13 16.93 -5.33
CA ARG A 326 -16.95 16.63 -4.18
C ARG A 326 -17.19 17.85 -3.29
N TRP A 327 -18.38 17.93 -2.75
CA TRP A 327 -18.66 18.80 -1.61
C TRP A 327 -18.67 17.96 -0.34
N GLN A 328 -18.07 18.46 0.73
CA GLN A 328 -18.07 17.83 2.04
C GLN A 328 -18.24 18.88 3.13
N GLY A 329 -19.09 18.61 4.13
CA GLY A 329 -19.36 19.57 5.20
C GLY A 329 -20.49 19.11 6.11
N THR A 330 -20.95 20.04 6.94
CA THR A 330 -22.06 19.80 7.86
C THR A 330 -23.32 20.51 7.37
N LEU A 331 -24.40 19.77 7.18
CA LEU A 331 -25.71 20.29 6.80
C LEU A 331 -26.66 20.27 8.00
N GLY A 332 -27.39 21.36 8.22
CA GLY A 332 -28.34 21.47 9.33
C GLY A 332 -27.68 21.22 10.70
N GLU A 333 -28.38 20.53 11.59
CA GLU A 333 -27.87 20.15 12.91
C GLU A 333 -27.07 18.85 12.82
N ASP A 334 -25.73 18.95 12.72
CA ASP A 334 -24.75 17.86 12.86
C ASP A 334 -24.80 16.72 11.80
N TRP A 335 -25.41 16.95 10.64
CA TRP A 335 -25.35 16.02 9.54
C TRP A 335 -24.02 16.18 8.78
N LYS A 336 -23.00 15.37 9.07
CA LYS A 336 -21.78 15.28 8.27
C LYS A 336 -22.14 14.64 6.93
N THR A 337 -21.89 15.33 5.84
CA THR A 337 -22.33 14.89 4.50
C THR A 337 -21.20 15.10 3.50
N ALA A 338 -21.02 14.15 2.59
CA ALA A 338 -20.23 14.33 1.39
C ALA A 338 -20.98 13.77 0.19
N PHE A 339 -20.94 14.47 -0.93
CA PHE A 339 -21.46 13.99 -2.21
C PHE A 339 -20.63 14.50 -3.37
N GLY A 340 -20.59 13.76 -4.44
CA GLY A 340 -19.75 14.14 -5.56
C GLY A 340 -19.80 13.19 -6.74
N LEU A 341 -18.96 13.53 -7.72
CA LEU A 341 -18.70 12.79 -8.94
C LEU A 341 -17.21 12.48 -9.01
N ALA A 342 -16.87 11.22 -9.22
CA ALA A 342 -15.47 10.80 -9.39
C ALA A 342 -15.35 9.67 -10.41
N GLY A 343 -14.24 9.61 -11.11
CA GLY A 343 -13.97 8.58 -12.10
C GLY A 343 -12.62 8.73 -12.78
N MET A 344 -12.44 8.00 -13.89
CA MET A 344 -11.21 8.04 -14.67
C MET A 344 -11.47 7.78 -16.15
N ALA A 345 -10.54 8.22 -17.00
CA ALA A 345 -10.44 7.81 -18.39
C ALA A 345 -9.05 7.22 -18.63
N GLN A 346 -8.98 6.06 -19.26
CA GLN A 346 -7.73 5.34 -19.53
C GLN A 346 -7.57 5.04 -21.01
N LYS A 347 -6.33 5.07 -21.47
CA LYS A 347 -5.90 4.53 -22.74
C LYS A 347 -4.62 3.72 -22.53
N SER A 348 -4.64 2.45 -22.92
CA SER A 348 -3.48 1.56 -22.93
C SER A 348 -3.07 1.24 -24.35
N ASP A 349 -1.82 1.44 -24.67
CA ASP A 349 -1.19 1.07 -25.93
C ASP A 349 -0.16 -0.03 -25.65
N ASN A 350 -0.05 -1.01 -26.55
CA ASN A 350 1.00 -2.02 -26.58
C ASN A 350 2.00 -1.62 -27.64
N LEU A 351 3.27 -1.56 -27.29
CA LEU A 351 4.35 -1.02 -28.11
C LEU A 351 5.49 -2.03 -28.35
N GLY A 352 5.47 -3.17 -27.64
CA GLY A 352 6.42 -4.28 -27.82
C GLY A 352 5.98 -5.23 -28.93
N ASP A 353 6.78 -6.25 -29.16
CA ASP A 353 6.51 -7.27 -30.18
C ASP A 353 5.65 -8.41 -29.64
N GLU A 354 5.57 -8.56 -28.33
CA GLU A 354 4.74 -9.52 -27.64
C GLU A 354 3.46 -8.88 -27.12
N TYR A 355 2.37 -9.65 -27.18
CA TYR A 355 1.05 -9.15 -26.80
C TYR A 355 0.35 -10.13 -25.87
N LEU A 356 0.26 -9.81 -24.58
CA LEU A 356 -0.50 -10.56 -23.59
C LEU A 356 -1.96 -10.10 -23.55
N ILE A 357 -2.19 -8.78 -23.61
CA ILE A 357 -3.51 -8.15 -23.55
C ILE A 357 -3.71 -7.20 -24.75
N PRO A 358 -4.94 -6.99 -25.24
CA PRO A 358 -5.19 -6.03 -26.30
C PRO A 358 -5.01 -4.59 -25.80
N ALA A 359 -4.67 -3.69 -26.72
CA ALA A 359 -4.77 -2.25 -26.48
C ALA A 359 -6.23 -1.87 -26.19
N TYR A 360 -6.47 -0.84 -25.34
CA TYR A 360 -7.84 -0.51 -24.92
C TYR A 360 -8.05 0.95 -24.52
N GLY A 361 -9.32 1.33 -24.52
CA GLY A 361 -9.84 2.52 -23.85
C GLY A 361 -10.84 2.15 -22.74
N LEU A 362 -10.82 2.90 -21.65
CA LEU A 362 -11.74 2.73 -20.53
C LEU A 362 -12.22 4.10 -20.05
N PHE A 363 -13.48 4.19 -19.67
CA PHE A 363 -14.05 5.36 -19.02
C PHE A 363 -14.93 4.93 -17.84
N ASP A 364 -14.65 5.49 -16.67
CA ASP A 364 -15.43 5.32 -15.44
C ASP A 364 -16.08 6.62 -15.02
N ALA A 365 -17.35 6.55 -14.62
CA ALA A 365 -18.04 7.64 -13.96
C ALA A 365 -18.87 7.11 -12.79
N GLY A 366 -18.79 7.77 -11.64
CA GLY A 366 -19.51 7.39 -10.44
C GLY A 366 -20.02 8.59 -9.66
N LEU A 367 -21.29 8.54 -9.28
CA LEU A 367 -21.93 9.50 -8.38
C LEU A 367 -22.04 8.88 -6.99
N PHE A 368 -21.71 9.63 -5.95
CA PHE A 368 -21.80 9.14 -4.58
C PHE A 368 -22.37 10.17 -3.62
N ALA A 369 -22.99 9.68 -2.55
CA ALA A 369 -23.38 10.46 -1.40
C ALA A 369 -23.16 9.64 -0.13
N THR A 370 -22.63 10.29 0.90
CA THR A 370 -22.42 9.71 2.24
C THR A 370 -22.93 10.66 3.29
N VAL A 371 -23.42 10.11 4.37
CA VAL A 371 -23.98 10.86 5.51
C VAL A 371 -23.61 10.17 6.81
N SER A 372 -23.33 10.96 7.84
CA SER A 372 -23.16 10.52 9.22
C SER A 372 -23.79 11.47 10.20
N LYS A 373 -24.42 10.95 11.24
CA LYS A 373 -25.02 11.74 12.32
C LYS A 373 -24.89 11.02 13.66
N THR A 374 -24.58 11.79 14.70
CA THR A 374 -24.64 11.32 16.08
C THR A 374 -26.03 11.56 16.66
N LEU A 375 -26.70 10.51 17.11
CA LEU A 375 -28.00 10.49 17.72
C LEU A 375 -27.90 9.91 19.15
N GLY A 376 -27.81 10.78 20.15
CA GLY A 376 -27.53 10.38 21.52
C GLY A 376 -26.17 9.69 21.62
N ALA A 377 -26.14 8.40 22.04
CA ALA A 377 -24.92 7.61 22.14
C ALA A 377 -24.57 6.84 20.83
N TRP A 378 -25.36 6.97 19.78
CA TRP A 378 -25.12 6.28 18.51
C TRP A 378 -24.59 7.25 17.46
N THR A 379 -23.53 6.88 16.76
CA THR A 379 -23.14 7.49 15.49
C THR A 379 -23.56 6.55 14.37
N LEU A 380 -24.53 6.99 13.57
CA LEU A 380 -25.03 6.26 12.40
C LEU A 380 -24.42 6.87 11.14
N SER A 381 -23.98 6.03 10.23
CA SER A 381 -23.45 6.46 8.94
C SER A 381 -23.95 5.57 7.82
N GLY A 382 -24.04 6.13 6.63
CA GLY A 382 -24.44 5.38 5.45
C GLY A 382 -24.07 6.13 4.19
N GLY A 383 -24.11 5.41 3.07
CA GLY A 383 -23.82 5.99 1.79
C GLY A 383 -24.22 5.09 0.63
N LEU A 384 -24.30 5.73 -0.52
CA LEU A 384 -24.66 5.10 -1.79
C LEU A 384 -23.72 5.64 -2.88
N ARG A 385 -23.35 4.76 -3.79
CA ARG A 385 -22.60 5.09 -4.99
C ARG A 385 -23.16 4.31 -6.18
N ALA A 386 -23.33 5.01 -7.30
CA ALA A 386 -23.69 4.41 -8.58
C ALA A 386 -22.55 4.67 -9.57
N ASP A 387 -22.04 3.61 -10.16
CA ASP A 387 -20.91 3.62 -11.12
C ASP A 387 -21.34 3.06 -12.46
N ILE A 388 -20.66 3.52 -13.51
CA ILE A 388 -20.66 2.88 -14.81
C ILE A 388 -19.26 2.88 -15.38
N ARG A 389 -18.83 1.71 -15.85
CA ARG A 389 -17.57 1.53 -16.61
C ARG A 389 -17.88 1.17 -18.04
N TRP A 390 -17.32 1.90 -18.98
CA TRP A 390 -17.24 1.54 -20.39
C TRP A 390 -15.82 1.09 -20.72
N LEU A 391 -15.71 -0.03 -21.42
CA LEU A 391 -14.44 -0.59 -21.85
C LEU A 391 -14.55 -1.00 -23.31
N HIS A 392 -13.53 -0.64 -24.09
CA HIS A 392 -13.42 -0.97 -25.50
C HIS A 392 -12.00 -1.47 -25.78
N SER A 393 -11.88 -2.73 -26.28
CA SER A 393 -10.62 -3.31 -26.71
C SER A 393 -10.41 -3.09 -28.19
N GLN A 394 -9.15 -2.93 -28.61
CA GLN A 394 -8.78 -2.79 -30.01
C GLN A 394 -8.43 -4.16 -30.60
N PRO A 395 -8.77 -4.41 -31.88
CA PRO A 395 -8.38 -5.63 -32.55
C PRO A 395 -6.89 -5.61 -32.88
N LEU A 396 -6.27 -6.78 -32.93
CA LEU A 396 -4.92 -6.96 -33.44
C LEU A 396 -4.87 -8.28 -34.22
N GLU A 397 -4.85 -8.21 -35.53
CA GLU A 397 -4.77 -9.36 -36.43
C GLU A 397 -5.77 -10.46 -36.06
N ASP A 398 -5.35 -11.73 -36.04
CA ASP A 398 -6.14 -12.86 -35.56
C ASP A 398 -6.04 -13.11 -34.06
N ARG A 399 -5.14 -12.39 -33.36
CA ARG A 399 -4.84 -12.61 -31.93
C ARG A 399 -5.87 -12.01 -31.00
N PHE A 400 -6.30 -10.78 -31.27
CA PHE A 400 -7.32 -10.10 -30.47
C PHE A 400 -8.49 -9.64 -31.33
N GLN A 401 -9.69 -10.00 -30.89
CA GLN A 401 -10.93 -9.50 -31.47
C GLN A 401 -11.37 -8.24 -30.73
N GLU A 402 -11.89 -7.26 -31.46
CA GLU A 402 -12.53 -6.10 -30.90
C GLU A 402 -13.75 -6.50 -30.06
N PHE A 403 -13.88 -5.92 -28.87
CA PHE A 403 -15.11 -6.01 -28.08
C PHE A 403 -15.36 -4.73 -27.27
N SER A 404 -16.62 -4.45 -26.99
CA SER A 404 -17.04 -3.38 -26.09
C SER A 404 -17.91 -3.93 -24.99
N ARG A 405 -17.67 -3.49 -23.78
CA ARG A 405 -18.44 -3.87 -22.58
C ARG A 405 -18.80 -2.65 -21.76
N HIS A 406 -19.93 -2.71 -21.09
CA HIS A 406 -20.31 -1.72 -20.08
C HIS A 406 -20.80 -2.44 -18.81
N PHE A 407 -20.42 -1.88 -17.67
CA PHE A 407 -20.65 -2.48 -16.36
C PHE A 407 -21.25 -1.44 -15.42
N PRO A 408 -22.59 -1.36 -15.34
CA PRO A 408 -23.24 -0.56 -14.30
C PRO A 408 -23.12 -1.26 -12.94
N GLY A 409 -22.91 -0.50 -11.88
CA GLY A 409 -22.77 -1.00 -10.53
C GLY A 409 -23.33 -0.09 -9.48
N ILE A 410 -23.73 -0.68 -8.35
CA ILE A 410 -24.17 0.05 -7.17
C ILE A 410 -23.40 -0.48 -5.97
N SER A 411 -22.78 0.43 -5.24
CA SER A 411 -22.15 0.18 -3.95
C SER A 411 -22.91 0.93 -2.85
N ALA A 412 -23.04 0.34 -1.68
CA ALA A 412 -23.76 0.93 -0.56
C ALA A 412 -23.12 0.50 0.77
N SER A 413 -23.22 1.34 1.79
CA SER A 413 -22.85 0.96 3.15
C SER A 413 -23.80 1.56 4.16
N ILE A 414 -23.98 0.85 5.27
CA ILE A 414 -24.66 1.34 6.47
C ILE A 414 -23.88 0.83 7.69
N GLY A 415 -23.66 1.71 8.64
CA GLY A 415 -22.93 1.37 9.83
C GLY A 415 -23.34 2.15 11.05
N ALA A 416 -22.99 1.61 12.20
CA ALA A 416 -23.29 2.18 13.50
C ALA A 416 -22.08 2.05 14.42
N VAL A 417 -21.84 3.08 15.21
CA VAL A 417 -20.85 3.10 16.29
C VAL A 417 -21.54 3.48 17.58
N ARG A 418 -21.22 2.75 18.65
CA ARG A 418 -21.76 3.03 19.99
C ARG A 418 -20.66 2.96 21.05
N PRO A 419 -20.27 4.07 21.66
CA PRO A 419 -19.52 4.06 22.90
C PRO A 419 -20.37 3.47 24.03
N LEU A 420 -19.76 2.56 24.80
CA LEU A 420 -20.33 1.96 26.01
C LEU A 420 -19.46 2.40 27.19
N GLY A 421 -19.82 3.50 27.82
CA GLY A 421 -18.99 4.18 28.82
C GLY A 421 -17.76 4.84 28.20
N GLU A 422 -16.69 4.97 28.98
CA GLU A 422 -15.48 5.72 28.60
C GLU A 422 -14.46 4.86 27.84
N HIS A 423 -14.53 3.56 27.97
CA HIS A 423 -13.49 2.64 27.58
C HIS A 423 -13.83 1.71 26.40
N LEU A 424 -15.10 1.50 26.13
CA LEU A 424 -15.53 0.50 25.14
C LEU A 424 -16.29 1.15 24.00
N ILE A 425 -15.96 0.78 22.77
CA ILE A 425 -16.67 1.20 21.55
C ILE A 425 -17.04 -0.07 20.77
N LEU A 426 -18.32 -0.17 20.43
CA LEU A 426 -18.84 -1.20 19.53
C LEU A 426 -19.05 -0.59 18.14
N ARG A 427 -18.73 -1.37 17.12
CA ARG A 427 -18.88 -1.01 15.70
C ARG A 427 -19.59 -2.13 14.96
N ALA A 428 -20.48 -1.74 14.05
CA ALA A 428 -21.10 -2.67 13.11
C ALA A 428 -21.22 -1.98 11.76
N ASN A 429 -20.94 -2.72 10.70
CA ASN A 429 -21.04 -2.23 9.34
C ASN A 429 -21.54 -3.33 8.42
N ILE A 430 -22.41 -2.98 7.45
CA ILE A 430 -22.78 -3.82 6.33
C ILE A 430 -22.52 -3.01 5.07
N ALA A 431 -21.77 -3.58 4.15
CA ALA A 431 -21.43 -2.90 2.91
C ALA A 431 -21.55 -3.84 1.71
N ARG A 432 -22.03 -3.28 0.62
CA ARG A 432 -22.06 -3.89 -0.71
C ARG A 432 -21.06 -3.18 -1.60
N GLY A 433 -20.11 -3.94 -2.16
CA GLY A 433 -19.12 -3.45 -3.13
C GLY A 433 -19.38 -3.95 -4.53
N PHE A 434 -18.82 -3.26 -5.50
CA PHE A 434 -18.87 -3.57 -6.92
C PHE A 434 -17.47 -3.47 -7.54
N ARG A 435 -17.09 -4.45 -8.37
CA ARG A 435 -15.89 -4.42 -9.21
C ARG A 435 -16.23 -4.90 -10.62
N ALA A 436 -15.86 -4.11 -11.62
CA ALA A 436 -15.92 -4.56 -12.99
C ALA A 436 -14.70 -5.42 -13.34
N PRO A 437 -14.83 -6.44 -14.20
CA PRO A 437 -13.68 -7.15 -14.74
C PRO A 437 -12.71 -6.17 -15.42
N ASN A 438 -11.41 -6.40 -15.26
CA ASN A 438 -10.39 -5.63 -15.95
C ASN A 438 -10.12 -6.23 -17.34
N LEU A 439 -9.28 -5.54 -18.14
CA LEU A 439 -9.05 -6.00 -19.50
C LEU A 439 -8.24 -7.30 -19.57
N ALA A 440 -7.28 -7.53 -18.67
CA ALA A 440 -6.55 -8.79 -18.65
C ALA A 440 -7.50 -9.98 -18.38
N GLU A 441 -8.43 -9.84 -17.44
CA GLU A 441 -9.45 -10.85 -17.16
C GLU A 441 -10.38 -11.11 -18.35
N LEU A 442 -10.68 -10.07 -19.14
CA LEU A 442 -11.60 -10.17 -20.29
C LEU A 442 -10.92 -10.61 -21.57
N GLY A 443 -9.66 -10.22 -21.78
CA GLY A 443 -9.06 -10.26 -23.11
C GLY A 443 -7.62 -10.75 -23.19
N SER A 444 -7.02 -11.31 -22.13
CA SER A 444 -5.71 -11.95 -22.26
C SER A 444 -5.71 -13.05 -23.31
N ASN A 445 -4.65 -13.12 -24.10
CA ASN A 445 -4.43 -14.21 -25.07
C ASN A 445 -2.94 -14.26 -25.42
N GLY A 446 -2.12 -14.74 -24.50
CA GLY A 446 -0.69 -14.76 -24.68
C GLY A 446 0.07 -15.38 -23.52
N GLU A 447 1.34 -15.56 -23.73
CA GLU A 447 2.30 -15.91 -22.70
C GLU A 447 2.43 -14.77 -21.71
N HIS A 448 2.50 -15.11 -20.43
CA HIS A 448 2.80 -14.18 -19.36
C HIS A 448 4.16 -14.57 -18.80
N GLU A 449 5.15 -13.91 -19.32
CA GLU A 449 6.54 -14.10 -18.95
C GLU A 449 6.75 -13.96 -17.44
N GLY A 450 7.78 -14.62 -16.92
CA GLY A 450 8.01 -14.67 -15.47
C GLY A 450 6.97 -15.45 -14.65
N THR A 451 5.84 -15.87 -15.26
CA THR A 451 4.83 -16.73 -14.62
C THR A 451 4.78 -18.14 -15.16
N PHE A 452 5.48 -18.43 -16.24
CA PHE A 452 5.54 -19.72 -16.92
C PHE A 452 4.15 -20.28 -17.25
N ARG A 453 3.27 -19.44 -17.82
CA ARG A 453 1.91 -19.82 -18.18
C ARG A 453 1.38 -19.01 -19.37
N TYR A 454 0.49 -19.61 -20.12
CA TYR A 454 -0.31 -18.93 -21.13
C TYR A 454 -1.65 -18.48 -20.54
N GLU A 455 -2.01 -17.22 -20.67
CA GLU A 455 -3.23 -16.67 -20.11
C GLU A 455 -4.32 -16.47 -21.18
N VAL A 456 -5.54 -16.89 -20.85
CA VAL A 456 -6.72 -16.73 -21.71
C VAL A 456 -7.81 -15.99 -20.94
N GLY A 457 -8.17 -14.82 -21.43
CA GLY A 457 -9.26 -14.00 -20.92
C GLY A 457 -10.64 -14.59 -21.24
N ASN A 458 -11.64 -14.08 -20.55
CA ASN A 458 -13.03 -14.48 -20.78
C ASN A 458 -13.92 -13.23 -20.92
N LYS A 459 -14.28 -12.89 -22.16
CA LYS A 459 -15.10 -11.71 -22.48
C LYS A 459 -16.52 -11.74 -21.88
N ASP A 460 -16.99 -12.91 -21.41
CA ASP A 460 -18.33 -13.10 -20.87
C ASP A 460 -18.39 -12.96 -19.34
N LEU A 461 -17.27 -12.63 -18.67
CA LEU A 461 -17.23 -12.38 -17.23
C LEU A 461 -18.22 -11.30 -16.82
N LYS A 462 -18.82 -11.54 -15.66
CA LYS A 462 -19.75 -10.60 -15.02
C LYS A 462 -19.03 -9.83 -13.91
N PRO A 463 -19.53 -8.64 -13.53
CA PRO A 463 -19.00 -7.92 -12.39
C PRO A 463 -19.05 -8.73 -11.10
N GLU A 464 -18.05 -8.52 -10.24
CA GLU A 464 -18.09 -9.02 -8.87
C GLU A 464 -18.95 -8.10 -8.01
N TYR A 465 -19.75 -8.71 -7.15
CA TYR A 465 -20.50 -8.02 -6.11
C TYR A 465 -20.20 -8.66 -4.76
N SER A 466 -19.68 -7.88 -3.84
CA SER A 466 -19.49 -8.33 -2.45
C SER A 466 -20.63 -7.85 -1.56
N LEU A 467 -21.07 -8.68 -0.64
CA LEU A 467 -21.85 -8.28 0.53
C LEU A 467 -21.07 -8.69 1.77
N GLN A 468 -20.60 -7.72 2.52
CA GLN A 468 -19.75 -7.94 3.70
C GLN A 468 -20.41 -7.35 4.94
N GLY A 469 -20.36 -8.10 6.03
CA GLY A 469 -20.66 -7.65 7.38
C GLY A 469 -19.41 -7.62 8.24
N ASP A 470 -19.24 -6.55 9.01
CA ASP A 470 -18.15 -6.35 9.96
C ASP A 470 -18.71 -6.08 11.35
N LEU A 471 -18.12 -6.69 12.37
CA LEU A 471 -18.32 -6.36 13.77
C LEU A 471 -16.98 -6.04 14.40
N GLY A 472 -16.89 -4.91 15.10
CA GLY A 472 -15.67 -4.45 15.75
C GLY A 472 -15.91 -4.06 17.20
N LEU A 473 -14.88 -4.22 18.00
CA LEU A 473 -14.82 -3.84 19.40
C LEU A 473 -13.48 -3.17 19.66
N ASP A 474 -13.52 -1.93 20.18
CA ASP A 474 -12.34 -1.23 20.66
C ASP A 474 -12.49 -1.00 22.17
N PHE A 475 -11.52 -1.47 22.92
CA PHE A 475 -11.40 -1.20 24.34
C PHE A 475 -10.13 -0.39 24.59
N THR A 476 -10.24 0.71 25.32
CA THR A 476 -9.09 1.57 25.65
C THR A 476 -9.15 1.97 27.11
N SER A 477 -8.09 1.68 27.84
CA SER A 477 -7.87 2.11 29.21
C SER A 477 -6.49 2.78 29.33
N LYS A 478 -6.12 3.21 30.51
CA LYS A 478 -4.79 3.78 30.78
C LYS A 478 -3.63 2.81 30.45
N TYR A 479 -3.85 1.50 30.58
CA TYR A 479 -2.79 0.50 30.49
C TYR A 479 -2.95 -0.48 29.33
N VAL A 480 -4.15 -0.56 28.75
CA VAL A 480 -4.48 -1.59 27.74
C VAL A 480 -5.36 -0.98 26.65
N SER A 481 -4.99 -1.22 25.41
CA SER A 481 -5.83 -1.01 24.23
C SER A 481 -6.03 -2.34 23.53
N VAL A 482 -7.27 -2.64 23.15
CA VAL A 482 -7.63 -3.83 22.39
C VAL A 482 -8.51 -3.42 21.23
N GLN A 483 -8.16 -3.86 20.03
CA GLN A 483 -8.97 -3.75 18.83
C GLN A 483 -9.26 -5.15 18.31
N ALA A 484 -10.54 -5.55 18.28
CA ALA A 484 -10.96 -6.81 17.73
C ALA A 484 -11.97 -6.59 16.61
N ALA A 485 -11.84 -7.33 15.52
CA ALA A 485 -12.79 -7.31 14.43
C ALA A 485 -13.02 -8.72 13.87
N VAL A 486 -14.26 -9.00 13.50
CA VAL A 486 -14.63 -10.18 12.72
C VAL A 486 -15.40 -9.73 11.49
N PHE A 487 -15.20 -10.44 10.39
CA PHE A 487 -15.88 -10.15 9.15
C PHE A 487 -16.34 -11.42 8.44
N ALA A 488 -17.41 -11.27 7.66
CA ALA A 488 -17.87 -12.29 6.74
C ALA A 488 -18.32 -11.62 5.44
N SER A 489 -17.91 -12.20 4.31
CA SER A 489 -18.21 -11.69 2.97
C SER A 489 -18.69 -12.80 2.05
N ARG A 490 -19.75 -12.50 1.29
CA ARG A 490 -20.18 -13.28 0.12
C ARG A 490 -19.84 -12.46 -1.12
N ILE A 491 -19.17 -13.08 -2.10
CA ILE A 491 -18.83 -12.43 -3.37
C ILE A 491 -19.43 -13.24 -4.51
N ASP A 492 -20.41 -12.64 -5.18
CA ASP A 492 -20.99 -13.19 -6.40
C ASP A 492 -20.05 -12.90 -7.58
N ASN A 493 -19.84 -13.89 -8.44
CA ASN A 493 -18.94 -13.84 -9.61
C ASN A 493 -17.48 -13.52 -9.26
N TYR A 494 -16.94 -14.06 -8.16
CA TYR A 494 -15.53 -13.92 -7.82
C TYR A 494 -14.65 -14.42 -8.96
N ILE A 495 -13.81 -13.55 -9.52
CA ILE A 495 -13.01 -13.82 -10.71
C ILE A 495 -11.62 -14.32 -10.30
N PHE A 496 -11.17 -15.42 -10.88
CA PHE A 496 -9.83 -15.97 -10.70
C PHE A 496 -9.40 -16.76 -11.94
N SER A 497 -8.10 -16.95 -12.12
CA SER A 497 -7.56 -17.80 -13.18
C SER A 497 -7.38 -19.23 -12.68
N ALA A 498 -7.63 -20.19 -13.55
CA ALA A 498 -7.48 -21.61 -13.26
C ALA A 498 -6.92 -22.36 -14.47
N ARG A 499 -6.17 -23.43 -14.22
CA ARG A 499 -5.76 -24.37 -15.28
C ARG A 499 -6.98 -24.96 -15.97
N ASN A 500 -7.01 -24.89 -17.29
CA ASN A 500 -8.07 -25.51 -18.08
C ASN A 500 -7.72 -26.92 -18.62
N GLY A 501 -6.53 -27.44 -18.28
CA GLY A 501 -6.02 -28.74 -18.71
C GLY A 501 -5.40 -28.77 -20.11
N GLN A 502 -5.34 -27.61 -20.78
CA GLN A 502 -4.66 -27.46 -22.07
C GLN A 502 -3.20 -27.02 -21.87
N MET A 503 -2.38 -27.28 -22.87
CA MET A 503 -1.01 -26.78 -23.00
C MET A 503 -0.96 -25.89 -24.25
N ALA A 504 -0.32 -24.77 -24.18
CA ALA A 504 0.03 -23.92 -25.32
C ALA A 504 1.35 -24.38 -25.97
N ASP A 505 1.79 -23.67 -26.98
CA ASP A 505 3.11 -23.88 -27.57
C ASP A 505 4.19 -23.88 -26.48
N GLU A 506 5.29 -24.65 -26.68
CA GLU A 506 6.38 -24.80 -25.72
C GLU A 506 6.03 -25.46 -24.38
N ASP A 507 4.97 -26.25 -24.32
CA ASP A 507 4.51 -26.97 -23.11
C ASP A 507 4.06 -26.05 -21.94
N LEU A 508 3.65 -24.83 -22.21
CA LEU A 508 3.12 -23.90 -21.20
C LEU A 508 1.69 -24.27 -20.78
N PRO A 509 1.39 -24.38 -19.48
CA PRO A 509 0.04 -24.63 -19.02
C PRO A 509 -0.87 -23.43 -19.27
N VAL A 510 -2.08 -23.70 -19.84
CA VAL A 510 -3.07 -22.67 -20.13
C VAL A 510 -3.92 -22.38 -18.92
N TYR A 511 -3.98 -21.10 -18.53
CA TYR A 511 -4.82 -20.56 -17.47
C TYR A 511 -5.94 -19.70 -18.05
N ALA A 512 -7.18 -20.09 -17.80
CA ALA A 512 -8.35 -19.34 -18.23
C ALA A 512 -9.04 -18.63 -17.08
N PHE A 513 -9.48 -17.38 -17.31
CA PHE A 513 -10.25 -16.64 -16.33
C PHE A 513 -11.68 -17.16 -16.23
N GLN A 514 -12.11 -17.42 -15.01
CA GLN A 514 -13.44 -17.89 -14.65
C GLN A 514 -14.00 -17.16 -13.44
N CYS A 515 -15.27 -17.35 -13.15
CA CYS A 515 -15.89 -16.76 -11.96
C CYS A 515 -16.82 -17.73 -11.24
N GLY A 516 -16.89 -17.62 -9.93
CA GLY A 516 -17.71 -18.44 -9.05
C GLY A 516 -18.30 -17.67 -7.88
N LEU A 517 -19.13 -18.33 -7.08
CA LEU A 517 -19.62 -17.76 -5.82
C LEU A 517 -18.61 -18.05 -4.72
N ALA A 518 -18.05 -17.02 -4.11
CA ALA A 518 -17.07 -17.13 -3.05
C ALA A 518 -17.62 -16.68 -1.69
N HIS A 519 -17.12 -17.33 -0.64
CA HIS A 519 -17.36 -16.96 0.77
C HIS A 519 -16.01 -16.76 1.45
N LEU A 520 -15.85 -15.62 2.12
CA LEU A 520 -14.69 -15.29 2.92
C LEU A 520 -15.13 -14.93 4.33
N GLY A 521 -14.33 -15.30 5.32
CA GLY A 521 -14.55 -14.88 6.71
C GLY A 521 -13.24 -14.88 7.47
N GLY A 522 -13.16 -14.06 8.51
CA GLY A 522 -11.92 -13.97 9.26
C GLY A 522 -12.04 -13.14 10.53
N GLY A 523 -10.92 -13.05 11.24
CA GLY A 523 -10.80 -12.27 12.46
C GLY A 523 -9.45 -11.57 12.56
N GLU A 524 -9.48 -10.42 13.20
CA GLU A 524 -8.34 -9.56 13.47
C GLU A 524 -8.35 -9.18 14.95
N LEU A 525 -7.20 -9.19 15.59
CA LEU A 525 -7.02 -8.80 16.99
C LEU A 525 -5.72 -8.02 17.14
N GLY A 526 -5.80 -6.79 17.61
CA GLY A 526 -4.67 -5.98 18.06
C GLY A 526 -4.75 -5.76 19.57
N ILE A 527 -3.65 -5.91 20.26
CA ILE A 527 -3.53 -5.66 21.70
C ILE A 527 -2.28 -4.85 21.96
N ASP A 528 -2.42 -3.74 22.69
CA ASP A 528 -1.31 -2.93 23.19
C ASP A 528 -1.43 -2.79 24.70
N ILE A 529 -0.36 -3.13 25.42
CA ILE A 529 -0.30 -3.10 26.89
C ILE A 529 0.88 -2.21 27.33
N HIS A 530 0.63 -1.27 28.21
CA HIS A 530 1.62 -0.37 28.79
C HIS A 530 1.57 -0.48 30.32
N PRO A 531 2.20 -1.53 30.90
CA PRO A 531 2.17 -1.75 32.36
C PRO A 531 2.82 -0.60 33.14
N ILE A 532 3.85 -0.03 32.55
CA ILE A 532 4.56 1.18 32.99
C ILE A 532 4.89 2.04 31.78
N HIS A 533 5.24 3.31 31.95
CA HIS A 533 5.52 4.23 30.85
C HIS A 533 6.62 3.77 29.89
N GLN A 534 7.61 3.04 30.38
CA GLN A 534 8.74 2.59 29.59
C GLN A 534 8.53 1.27 28.86
N LEU A 535 7.54 0.47 29.25
CA LEU A 535 7.34 -0.87 28.68
C LEU A 535 6.07 -0.92 27.85
N HIS A 536 6.25 -1.27 26.57
CA HIS A 536 5.18 -1.43 25.59
C HIS A 536 5.20 -2.86 25.09
N LEU A 537 4.05 -3.52 25.17
CA LEU A 537 3.82 -4.88 24.67
C LEU A 537 2.72 -4.81 23.64
N SER A 538 3.03 -5.11 22.39
CA SER A 538 2.03 -5.12 21.31
C SER A 538 1.92 -6.51 20.69
N SER A 539 0.71 -6.88 20.28
CA SER A 539 0.45 -8.10 19.55
C SER A 539 -0.65 -7.89 18.52
N ALA A 540 -0.46 -8.44 17.34
CA ALA A 540 -1.40 -8.38 16.23
C ALA A 540 -1.62 -9.80 15.67
N PHE A 541 -2.86 -10.26 15.68
CA PHE A 541 -3.25 -11.54 15.10
C PHE A 541 -4.24 -11.35 13.97
N SER A 542 -4.11 -12.12 12.90
CA SER A 542 -5.10 -12.15 11.82
C SER A 542 -5.22 -13.54 11.20
N CYS A 543 -6.43 -13.89 10.78
CA CYS A 543 -6.71 -15.09 10.02
C CYS A 543 -7.83 -14.85 9.01
N VAL A 544 -7.74 -15.54 7.87
CA VAL A 544 -8.75 -15.52 6.80
C VAL A 544 -9.00 -16.94 6.33
N TYR A 545 -10.26 -17.25 6.10
CA TYR A 545 -10.71 -18.49 5.50
C TYR A 545 -11.57 -18.15 4.29
N ALA A 546 -11.31 -18.76 3.13
CA ALA A 546 -12.00 -18.45 1.91
C ALA A 546 -12.22 -19.69 1.03
N ARG A 547 -13.45 -19.84 0.52
CA ARG A 547 -13.85 -20.97 -0.37
C ARG A 547 -14.83 -20.55 -1.45
N GLU A 548 -14.75 -21.22 -2.59
CA GLU A 548 -15.82 -21.23 -3.57
C GLU A 548 -16.99 -22.11 -3.07
N LYS A 549 -18.22 -21.74 -3.41
CA LYS A 549 -19.42 -22.51 -3.04
C LYS A 549 -19.41 -23.89 -3.69
N GLY A 550 -19.31 -24.94 -2.86
CA GLY A 550 -19.26 -26.34 -3.32
C GLY A 550 -17.97 -26.74 -4.02
N GLY A 551 -16.96 -25.84 -3.99
CA GLY A 551 -15.66 -26.00 -4.61
C GLY A 551 -14.49 -25.97 -3.63
N ASP A 552 -13.31 -25.69 -4.18
CA ASP A 552 -12.04 -25.65 -3.49
C ASP A 552 -11.84 -24.36 -2.68
N TYR A 553 -10.70 -24.25 -2.03
CA TYR A 553 -10.23 -23.02 -1.43
C TYR A 553 -9.93 -21.97 -2.51
N LEU A 554 -10.08 -20.69 -2.17
CA LEU A 554 -9.71 -19.62 -3.10
C LEU A 554 -8.19 -19.49 -3.20
N PRO A 555 -7.65 -19.01 -4.33
CA PRO A 555 -6.23 -18.79 -4.49
C PRO A 555 -5.70 -17.64 -3.63
N LEU A 556 -4.43 -17.73 -3.24
CA LEU A 556 -3.64 -16.68 -2.60
C LEU A 556 -4.24 -16.18 -1.26
N ILE A 557 -4.75 -17.09 -0.44
CA ILE A 557 -5.24 -16.78 0.91
C ILE A 557 -4.08 -16.85 1.90
N PRO A 558 -3.77 -15.75 2.63
CA PRO A 558 -2.62 -15.71 3.54
C PRO A 558 -2.76 -16.72 4.69
N ALA A 559 -1.63 -17.17 5.20
CA ALA A 559 -1.57 -17.96 6.43
C ALA A 559 -2.04 -17.14 7.63
N PRO A 560 -2.62 -17.76 8.67
CA PRO A 560 -2.83 -17.07 9.94
C PRO A 560 -1.47 -16.59 10.50
N ARG A 561 -1.45 -15.36 11.03
CA ARG A 561 -0.22 -14.68 11.47
C ARG A 561 -0.39 -14.06 12.84
N LEU A 562 0.63 -14.21 13.68
CA LEU A 562 0.79 -13.50 14.94
C LEU A 562 2.09 -12.72 14.92
N TYR A 563 2.00 -11.40 14.98
CA TYR A 563 3.13 -10.50 15.20
C TYR A 563 3.08 -9.99 16.63
N SER A 564 4.20 -10.02 17.36
CA SER A 564 4.29 -9.48 18.72
C SER A 564 5.60 -8.70 18.90
N GLU A 565 5.55 -7.61 19.65
CA GLU A 565 6.70 -6.77 19.95
C GLU A 565 6.74 -6.42 21.43
N VAL A 566 7.93 -6.47 22.00
CA VAL A 566 8.24 -5.94 23.33
C VAL A 566 9.20 -4.79 23.13
N LYS A 567 8.81 -3.57 23.50
CA LYS A 567 9.60 -2.36 23.37
C LYS A 567 9.85 -1.74 24.74
N TRP A 568 11.11 -1.45 25.01
CA TRP A 568 11.54 -0.72 26.20
C TRP A 568 11.99 0.67 25.79
N GLU A 569 11.32 1.69 26.31
CA GLU A 569 11.70 3.09 26.17
C GLU A 569 12.71 3.47 27.24
N ILE A 570 13.92 3.86 26.83
CA ILE A 570 15.04 4.20 27.72
C ILE A 570 14.93 5.66 28.16
N THR A 571 14.67 6.55 27.20
CA THR A 571 14.50 7.97 27.45
C THR A 571 13.40 8.54 26.58
N HIS A 572 12.54 9.36 27.16
CA HIS A 572 11.51 10.09 26.42
C HIS A 572 11.97 11.53 26.12
N ASP A 573 12.35 12.28 27.17
CA ASP A 573 12.82 13.69 27.11
C ASP A 573 14.21 13.82 27.73
N GLY A 574 15.22 13.25 27.07
CA GLY A 574 16.61 13.39 27.51
C GLY A 574 17.25 14.69 27.01
N HIS A 575 18.27 15.19 27.71
CA HIS A 575 18.99 16.40 27.29
C HIS A 575 19.75 16.23 25.97
N LEU A 576 20.23 15.02 25.67
CA LEU A 576 21.04 14.72 24.49
C LEU A 576 20.37 13.67 23.62
N PHE A 577 19.73 12.67 24.22
CA PHE A 577 19.04 11.58 23.52
C PHE A 577 17.56 11.59 23.90
N ASN A 578 16.68 11.76 22.91
CA ASN A 578 15.23 11.64 23.06
C ASN A 578 14.75 10.37 22.36
N ASN A 579 13.57 9.88 22.76
CA ASN A 579 12.91 8.74 22.12
C ASN A 579 13.83 7.51 21.99
N ALA A 580 14.78 7.36 22.94
CA ALA A 580 15.68 6.22 22.90
C ALA A 580 14.95 4.95 23.33
N PHE A 581 14.99 3.93 22.48
CA PHE A 581 14.31 2.65 22.73
C PHE A 581 15.12 1.45 22.23
N VAL A 582 14.77 0.30 22.78
CA VAL A 582 15.12 -1.01 22.23
C VAL A 582 13.86 -1.86 22.13
N SER A 583 13.76 -2.71 21.09
CA SER A 583 12.65 -3.65 20.97
C SER A 583 13.10 -5.02 20.48
N LEU A 584 12.28 -6.02 20.80
CA LEU A 584 12.34 -7.38 20.27
C LEU A 584 10.99 -7.71 19.66
N ASN A 585 10.98 -8.28 18.48
CA ASN A 585 9.75 -8.71 17.82
C ASN A 585 9.82 -10.17 17.38
N LEU A 586 8.63 -10.76 17.29
CA LEU A 586 8.37 -12.11 16.88
C LEU A 586 7.28 -12.07 15.82
N ASP A 587 7.54 -12.69 14.68
CA ASP A 587 6.60 -12.85 13.58
C ASP A 587 6.37 -14.33 13.30
N TRP A 588 5.25 -14.86 13.79
CA TRP A 588 4.87 -16.24 13.62
C TRP A 588 3.82 -16.38 12.53
N ASN A 589 4.24 -16.93 11.39
CA ASN A 589 3.35 -17.34 10.32
C ASN A 589 3.01 -18.82 10.53
N MET A 590 1.73 -19.10 10.72
CA MET A 590 1.24 -20.47 10.95
C MET A 590 1.21 -21.26 9.65
N ALA A 591 1.02 -22.57 9.73
CA ALA A 591 0.91 -23.39 8.54
C ALA A 591 -0.33 -23.03 7.72
N GLN A 592 -0.17 -22.94 6.39
CA GLN A 592 -1.28 -22.79 5.46
C GLN A 592 -1.47 -24.07 4.65
N ASN A 593 -2.51 -24.80 5.01
CA ASN A 593 -2.89 -26.07 4.36
C ASN A 593 -4.18 -25.91 3.51
N HIS A 594 -4.80 -24.74 3.53
CA HIS A 594 -6.01 -24.41 2.80
C HIS A 594 -5.65 -23.56 1.58
N PHE A 595 -5.24 -24.19 0.48
CA PHE A 595 -4.76 -23.54 -0.72
C PHE A 595 -5.51 -24.06 -1.97
N TYR A 596 -5.44 -23.30 -3.05
CA TYR A 596 -6.08 -23.65 -4.31
C TYR A 596 -5.22 -24.64 -5.10
N ALA A 597 -5.42 -25.95 -4.85
CA ALA A 597 -4.63 -27.02 -5.47
C ALA A 597 -4.84 -27.14 -6.98
N ALA A 598 -6.06 -26.88 -7.48
CA ALA A 598 -6.40 -26.97 -8.90
C ALA A 598 -5.66 -25.91 -9.75
N GLY A 599 -5.19 -24.82 -9.16
CA GLY A 599 -4.35 -23.83 -9.82
C GLY A 599 -2.95 -24.33 -10.18
N GLY A 600 -2.45 -25.37 -9.52
CA GLY A 600 -1.16 -25.99 -9.81
C GLY A 600 0.08 -25.18 -9.42
N THR A 601 -0.06 -23.94 -8.92
CA THR A 601 1.04 -23.09 -8.46
C THR A 601 1.12 -22.97 -6.94
N GLU A 602 0.04 -23.30 -6.23
CA GLU A 602 0.00 -23.25 -4.77
C GLU A 602 0.20 -24.65 -4.15
N THR A 603 0.93 -24.68 -3.05
CA THR A 603 1.16 -25.87 -2.24
C THR A 603 1.01 -25.51 -0.77
N ALA A 604 0.88 -26.50 0.11
CA ALA A 604 0.91 -26.28 1.55
C ALA A 604 2.18 -25.52 1.96
N THR A 605 2.06 -24.66 2.94
CA THR A 605 3.18 -23.90 3.48
C THR A 605 3.36 -24.25 4.95
N PRO A 606 4.53 -24.75 5.37
CA PRO A 606 4.81 -25.03 6.78
C PRO A 606 4.87 -23.72 7.57
N SER A 607 4.62 -23.81 8.88
CA SER A 607 4.79 -22.67 9.78
C SER A 607 6.25 -22.26 9.90
N TYR A 608 6.49 -20.97 10.06
CA TYR A 608 7.81 -20.41 10.35
C TYR A 608 7.73 -19.26 11.35
N LEU A 609 8.85 -19.03 12.04
CA LEU A 609 8.97 -18.03 13.09
C LEU A 609 10.19 -17.15 12.82
N LEU A 610 9.98 -15.85 12.67
CA LEU A 610 11.06 -14.89 12.49
C LEU A 610 11.23 -14.05 13.75
N LEU A 611 12.46 -13.86 14.16
CA LEU A 611 12.82 -12.99 15.27
C LEU A 611 13.48 -11.72 14.72
N GLY A 612 13.11 -10.58 15.29
CA GLY A 612 13.73 -9.30 14.98
C GLY A 612 14.05 -8.51 16.24
N ALA A 613 14.87 -7.48 16.07
CA ALA A 613 15.20 -6.53 17.11
C ALA A 613 15.38 -5.15 16.50
N SER A 614 15.03 -4.10 17.25
CA SER A 614 15.34 -2.75 16.84
C SER A 614 15.81 -1.88 18.00
N ALA A 615 16.56 -0.83 17.67
CA ALA A 615 16.95 0.22 18.58
C ALA A 615 16.94 1.55 17.81
N GLY A 616 16.53 2.61 18.47
CA GLY A 616 16.50 3.94 17.86
C GLY A 616 16.67 5.05 18.88
N THR A 617 17.07 6.24 18.42
CA THR A 617 17.14 7.44 19.23
C THR A 617 17.22 8.69 18.38
N ASP A 618 16.74 9.81 18.92
CA ASP A 618 16.92 11.14 18.38
C ASP A 618 18.04 11.87 19.17
N LEU A 619 19.04 12.37 18.47
CA LEU A 619 20.04 13.26 19.03
C LEU A 619 19.50 14.70 19.07
N VAL A 620 19.38 15.27 20.25
CA VAL A 620 18.87 16.62 20.47
C VAL A 620 20.01 17.52 20.98
N ILE A 621 20.24 18.63 20.30
CA ILE A 621 21.23 19.64 20.71
C ILE A 621 20.54 21.00 20.82
N LYS A 622 20.62 21.64 21.98
CA LYS A 622 19.94 22.91 22.30
C LYS A 622 18.43 22.86 22.01
N GLY A 623 17.78 21.78 22.43
CA GLY A 623 16.34 21.56 22.25
C GLY A 623 15.88 21.28 20.82
N LYS A 624 16.79 21.13 19.86
CA LYS A 624 16.43 20.81 18.45
C LYS A 624 16.93 19.41 18.08
N ARG A 625 16.08 18.60 17.47
CA ARG A 625 16.45 17.31 16.86
C ARG A 625 17.47 17.59 15.76
N ARG A 626 18.62 16.95 15.84
CA ARG A 626 19.72 17.08 14.87
C ARG A 626 19.93 15.84 14.04
N LEU A 627 19.53 14.70 14.58
CA LEU A 627 19.77 13.42 13.97
C LEU A 627 18.82 12.38 14.55
N SER A 628 18.28 11.51 13.73
CA SER A 628 17.60 10.28 14.16
C SER A 628 18.42 9.07 13.66
N LEU A 629 18.63 8.12 14.56
CA LEU A 629 19.38 6.88 14.29
C LEU A 629 18.50 5.67 14.60
N TYR A 630 18.48 4.70 13.69
CA TYR A 630 17.80 3.41 13.92
C TYR A 630 18.70 2.27 13.46
N ILE A 631 18.73 1.20 14.25
CA ILE A 631 19.31 -0.09 13.90
C ILE A 631 18.17 -1.10 13.97
N ILE A 632 17.90 -1.81 12.90
CA ILE A 632 16.78 -2.74 12.81
C ILE A 632 17.30 -4.05 12.23
N ALA A 633 17.11 -5.13 12.96
CA ALA A 633 17.51 -6.48 12.54
C ALA A 633 16.27 -7.34 12.32
N SER A 634 16.16 -7.98 11.18
CA SER A 634 15.11 -8.92 10.82
C SER A 634 15.69 -10.32 10.61
N ASN A 635 14.86 -11.35 10.86
CA ASN A 635 15.24 -12.75 10.74
C ASN A 635 16.59 -13.06 11.42
N LEU A 636 16.73 -12.68 12.69
CA LEU A 636 17.99 -12.82 13.47
C LEU A 636 18.54 -14.25 13.48
N THR A 637 17.67 -15.25 13.42
CA THR A 637 18.02 -16.67 13.42
C THR A 637 18.47 -17.20 12.07
N ASP A 638 18.42 -16.36 11.01
CA ASP A 638 18.71 -16.72 9.63
C ASP A 638 17.92 -17.94 9.14
N GLN A 639 16.65 -18.01 9.56
CA GLN A 639 15.74 -19.08 9.17
C GLN A 639 15.41 -18.97 7.67
N ALA A 640 15.55 -20.07 6.94
CA ALA A 640 15.01 -20.19 5.59
C ALA A 640 13.49 -20.29 5.67
N TYR A 641 12.76 -19.44 4.95
CA TYR A 641 11.32 -19.39 4.92
C TYR A 641 10.76 -18.97 3.57
N MET A 642 9.56 -19.45 3.26
CA MET A 642 8.79 -19.05 2.09
C MET A 642 7.41 -18.59 2.55
N PRO A 643 7.02 -17.33 2.39
CA PRO A 643 5.65 -16.90 2.61
C PRO A 643 4.68 -17.62 1.67
N HIS A 644 3.47 -17.89 2.14
CA HIS A 644 2.46 -18.58 1.30
C HIS A 644 2.13 -17.80 0.03
N LEU A 645 2.16 -16.47 0.10
CA LEU A 645 1.87 -15.58 -1.03
C LEU A 645 3.11 -15.23 -1.89
N SER A 646 4.28 -15.83 -1.62
CA SER A 646 5.47 -15.65 -2.46
C SER A 646 5.27 -16.33 -3.81
N ARG A 647 5.41 -15.56 -4.89
CA ARG A 647 5.34 -16.09 -6.26
C ARG A 647 6.59 -16.88 -6.65
N LEU A 648 7.68 -16.73 -5.89
CA LEU A 648 8.92 -17.50 -6.06
C LEU A 648 8.88 -18.89 -5.43
N LYS A 649 7.79 -19.22 -4.72
CA LYS A 649 7.64 -20.49 -4.03
C LYS A 649 7.64 -21.69 -4.98
N TYR A 650 7.03 -21.57 -6.15
CA TYR A 650 6.93 -22.68 -7.09
C TYR A 650 8.28 -23.04 -7.75
N ILE A 651 9.22 -22.09 -7.80
CA ILE A 651 10.59 -22.34 -8.26
C ILE A 651 11.56 -22.65 -7.10
N GLY A 652 11.06 -22.80 -5.86
CA GLY A 652 11.88 -23.17 -4.70
C GLY A 652 12.79 -22.07 -4.16
N VAL A 653 12.55 -20.81 -4.46
CA VAL A 653 13.36 -19.69 -4.00
C VAL A 653 12.81 -19.14 -2.69
N TYR A 654 13.66 -19.18 -1.65
CA TYR A 654 13.34 -18.70 -0.30
C TYR A 654 13.51 -17.17 -0.20
N ASN A 655 12.78 -16.58 0.73
CA ASN A 655 12.87 -15.16 1.03
C ASN A 655 14.23 -14.80 1.68
N MET A 656 14.47 -13.49 1.77
CA MET A 656 15.69 -12.92 2.34
C MET A 656 15.99 -13.48 3.74
N GLY A 657 17.22 -13.92 3.99
CA GLY A 657 17.72 -14.35 5.28
C GLY A 657 17.92 -13.19 6.25
N ARG A 658 18.76 -13.39 7.28
CA ARG A 658 19.08 -12.34 8.27
C ARG A 658 19.54 -11.04 7.62
N ASN A 659 18.94 -9.93 8.04
CA ASN A 659 19.26 -8.59 7.59
C ASN A 659 19.39 -7.62 8.76
N VAL A 660 20.38 -6.71 8.69
CA VAL A 660 20.52 -5.61 9.65
C VAL A 660 20.53 -4.31 8.86
N SER A 661 19.65 -3.40 9.22
CA SER A 661 19.50 -2.08 8.60
C SER A 661 20.01 -0.99 9.53
N PHE A 662 20.72 -0.03 8.98
CA PHE A 662 21.15 1.18 9.64
C PHE A 662 20.49 2.37 8.94
N LYS A 663 19.63 3.09 9.68
CA LYS A 663 18.94 4.29 9.15
C LYS A 663 19.45 5.54 9.85
N LEU A 664 19.64 6.59 9.08
CA LEU A 664 20.05 7.92 9.52
C LEU A 664 19.13 8.95 8.89
N GLU A 665 18.61 9.90 9.70
CA GLU A 665 17.89 11.07 9.22
C GLU A 665 18.44 12.34 9.89
N ILE A 666 18.74 13.34 9.07
CA ILE A 666 19.26 14.65 9.48
C ILE A 666 18.25 15.71 9.05
N PRO A 667 17.40 16.24 9.95
CA PRO A 667 16.56 17.38 9.66
C PRO A 667 17.37 18.69 9.68
N PHE A 668 16.97 19.67 8.86
CA PHE A 668 17.60 21.00 8.83
C PHE A 668 16.59 22.13 8.61
#